data_c130f727c5630d487ff1e8c4893849d8
#
_entry.id   c130f727c5630d487ff1e8c4893849d8
#
_cell.length_a   1.000
_cell.length_b   1.000
_cell.length_c   1.000
_cell.angle_alpha   90.00
_cell.angle_beta   90.00
_cell.angle_gamma   90.00
#
_symmetry.space_group_name_H-M   'P 1'
#
loop_
_entity.id
_entity.type
_entity.pdbx_description
1 polymer ?
#
loop_
_entity_poly.entity_id
_entity_poly.type
_entity_poly.pdbx_seq_one_letter_code
_entity_poly.pdbx_strand_id
1 'polypeptide(L)'
;MQTNFSEQGIGMLLKKLVSENNPQTVAELIHAQLKIGQLTWGELNIQVFGQHWRDESLHEVLREIAAKLDKETASQIIEYLTDQNGQQAKFINLFLAAQCLLKVKNDVNKKTAKKLLSALKKLSQYGTGFLILYQSAQELQETYQIRNRSIAAIAQTWKNDPQTLPWLKILAHSTDCGEVRATAVEAIARGWPDQPEIYLMLKNLAKSDGSWAVRSTCVREMAFGWPDTSDTLPLLTALAQFDQSPAVRTAALEQLASNWPDRTDTLLLLRTVAESDENLGVRVCAWQEIARGWHSLLGTASLLKNLAQTGSSILRTVAVRELAAGWPATADVYLLLKTLAESDSSKEVRTAALEELASHWPNEPDIYPLLKNKAESDASSSVRRSAVQAIASGWPGNPQTLTFLKNIALGDRDADLREIALQQIAAGWPDHPETLPLLQKIADSEDYWTVRQVVVEAVAAVASGSLEVFGWLQNLAGSDRHLNVRETAVEEIAKRWSHRGETLPFLKSLVDSEQDSHLLSVLVRSIVRGWPDAPETLSWLKIQLDSGEALVREAAVLELAYNWPDNPEIWMLLEAKAEGDESPAVRQIALQNLARGWTNQSQTFEWLKSRAQKDEDSQVRAIALVELMRGWKDEPGMFEFLRDRTLSDPENQNGSFPYNPRFTALEAIIEHYPENPGVVPLLRSLAVSDAEEQVRALASRRLRSQDW
;
A
#
# COMPACT_ATOMS: atom_id res chain seq x y z
N MET A 1 -39.20 -13.43 10.81
CA MET A 1 -39.03 -12.02 10.40
C MET A 1 -39.33 -11.94 8.91
N GLN A 2 -40.50 -11.43 8.52
CA GLN A 2 -40.81 -11.10 7.12
C GLN A 2 -40.24 -9.69 6.89
N THR A 3 -39.01 -9.62 6.37
CA THR A 3 -38.45 -8.36 5.90
C THR A 3 -38.72 -8.28 4.40
N ASN A 4 -39.61 -7.36 3.99
CA ASN A 4 -39.78 -6.98 2.60
C ASN A 4 -38.46 -6.36 2.09
N PHE A 5 -37.83 -7.01 1.12
CA PHE A 5 -36.66 -6.48 0.42
C PHE A 5 -37.12 -5.41 -0.58
N SER A 6 -37.14 -4.14 -0.17
CA SER A 6 -37.30 -3.01 -1.08
C SER A 6 -35.92 -2.59 -1.60
N GLU A 7 -35.85 -2.03 -2.80
CA GLU A 7 -34.59 -1.72 -3.56
C GLU A 7 -33.50 -0.97 -2.78
N GLN A 8 -33.85 -0.19 -1.77
CA GLN A 8 -32.88 0.49 -0.89
C GLN A 8 -32.44 -0.35 0.33
N GLY A 9 -33.02 -1.55 0.54
CA GLY A 9 -32.84 -2.34 1.77
C GLY A 9 -31.77 -3.40 1.76
N ILE A 10 -31.39 -3.96 0.59
CA ILE A 10 -30.52 -5.16 0.53
C ILE A 10 -29.10 -4.84 0.96
N GLY A 11 -28.52 -3.72 0.54
CA GLY A 11 -27.16 -3.33 0.89
C GLY A 11 -26.99 -2.96 2.37
N MET A 12 -27.91 -2.19 2.94
CA MET A 12 -27.91 -1.89 4.39
C MET A 12 -28.17 -3.15 5.21
N LEU A 13 -29.05 -4.02 4.73
CA LEU A 13 -29.38 -5.29 5.38
C LEU A 13 -28.18 -6.24 5.38
N LEU A 14 -27.43 -6.33 4.28
CA LEU A 14 -26.20 -7.12 4.21
C LEU A 14 -25.15 -6.63 5.20
N LYS A 15 -24.86 -5.35 5.26
CA LYS A 15 -23.89 -4.77 6.22
C LYS A 15 -24.33 -5.00 7.67
N LYS A 16 -25.61 -4.83 7.95
CA LYS A 16 -26.19 -5.11 9.28
C LYS A 16 -26.13 -6.60 9.62
N LEU A 17 -26.53 -7.48 8.70
CA LEU A 17 -26.47 -8.93 8.90
C LEU A 17 -25.05 -9.43 9.12
N VAL A 18 -24.06 -8.86 8.41
CA VAL A 18 -22.65 -9.18 8.59
C VAL A 18 -22.11 -8.72 9.93
N SER A 19 -22.57 -7.60 10.47
CA SER A 19 -22.18 -7.14 11.82
C SER A 19 -22.80 -7.97 12.96
N GLU A 20 -23.95 -8.61 12.72
CA GLU A 20 -24.69 -9.35 13.73
C GLU A 20 -24.52 -10.87 13.63
N ASN A 21 -24.06 -11.40 12.49
CA ASN A 21 -24.03 -12.84 12.21
C ASN A 21 -22.73 -13.25 11.49
N ASN A 22 -22.41 -14.55 11.55
CA ASN A 22 -21.31 -15.07 10.77
C ASN A 22 -21.67 -15.16 9.25
N PRO A 23 -20.66 -15.15 8.36
CA PRO A 23 -20.85 -15.18 6.90
C PRO A 23 -21.71 -16.34 6.39
N GLN A 24 -21.63 -17.51 7.01
CA GLN A 24 -22.39 -18.70 6.61
C GLN A 24 -23.89 -18.53 6.88
N THR A 25 -24.25 -17.97 8.03
CA THR A 25 -25.65 -17.68 8.39
C THR A 25 -26.26 -16.68 7.42
N VAL A 26 -25.52 -15.63 7.05
CA VAL A 26 -25.97 -14.65 6.07
C VAL A 26 -26.19 -15.29 4.69
N ALA A 27 -25.27 -16.14 4.24
CA ALA A 27 -25.40 -16.88 3.00
C ALA A 27 -26.62 -17.82 2.99
N GLU A 28 -26.93 -18.47 4.13
CA GLU A 28 -28.10 -19.31 4.26
C GLU A 28 -29.40 -18.51 4.18
N LEU A 29 -29.46 -17.34 4.78
CA LEU A 29 -30.60 -16.44 4.70
C LEU A 29 -30.85 -15.98 3.25
N ILE A 30 -29.81 -15.53 2.54
CA ILE A 30 -29.90 -15.11 1.14
C ILE A 30 -30.34 -16.27 0.24
N HIS A 31 -29.74 -17.46 0.44
CA HIS A 31 -30.13 -18.65 -0.34
C HIS A 31 -31.59 -19.09 -0.06
N ALA A 32 -32.07 -18.97 1.18
CA ALA A 32 -33.48 -19.23 1.51
C ALA A 32 -34.42 -18.25 0.78
N GLN A 33 -34.05 -16.97 0.68
CA GLN A 33 -34.83 -15.95 -0.05
C GLN A 33 -34.91 -16.25 -1.56
N LEU A 34 -33.80 -16.72 -2.14
CA LEU A 34 -33.78 -17.18 -3.54
C LEU A 34 -34.72 -18.38 -3.76
N LYS A 35 -34.71 -19.37 -2.84
CA LYS A 35 -35.55 -20.56 -2.96
C LYS A 35 -37.06 -20.30 -2.89
N ILE A 36 -37.48 -19.33 -2.08
CA ILE A 36 -38.90 -18.96 -1.94
C ILE A 36 -39.35 -17.89 -2.94
N GLY A 37 -38.43 -17.47 -3.85
CA GLY A 37 -38.71 -16.49 -4.92
C GLY A 37 -38.90 -15.05 -4.43
N GLN A 38 -38.46 -14.73 -3.21
CA GLN A 38 -38.46 -13.36 -2.67
C GLN A 38 -37.22 -12.56 -3.15
N LEU A 39 -36.19 -13.23 -3.63
CA LEU A 39 -35.03 -12.65 -4.30
C LEU A 39 -34.92 -13.32 -5.67
N THR A 40 -34.85 -12.54 -6.73
CA THR A 40 -34.65 -13.04 -8.08
C THR A 40 -33.16 -13.17 -8.38
N TRP A 41 -32.83 -13.95 -9.42
CA TRP A 41 -31.46 -14.06 -9.92
C TRP A 41 -30.87 -12.70 -10.34
N GLY A 42 -31.65 -11.85 -11.01
CA GLY A 42 -31.22 -10.53 -11.43
C GLY A 42 -30.90 -9.61 -10.27
N GLU A 43 -31.71 -9.65 -9.21
CA GLU A 43 -31.46 -8.90 -7.98
C GLU A 43 -30.21 -9.40 -7.25
N LEU A 44 -30.00 -10.72 -7.15
CA LEU A 44 -28.77 -11.29 -6.58
C LEU A 44 -27.54 -10.76 -7.32
N ASN A 45 -27.56 -10.79 -8.65
CA ASN A 45 -26.44 -10.37 -9.47
C ASN A 45 -26.15 -8.85 -9.34
N ILE A 46 -27.18 -8.01 -9.48
CA ILE A 46 -27.02 -6.56 -9.53
C ILE A 46 -26.91 -5.96 -8.13
N GLN A 47 -27.82 -6.32 -7.21
CA GLN A 47 -27.92 -5.67 -5.90
C GLN A 47 -27.02 -6.31 -4.83
N VAL A 48 -26.68 -7.59 -4.93
CA VAL A 48 -25.80 -8.26 -3.98
C VAL A 48 -24.36 -8.25 -4.50
N PHE A 49 -24.07 -8.89 -5.62
CA PHE A 49 -22.71 -8.92 -6.15
C PHE A 49 -22.32 -7.59 -6.81
N GLY A 50 -23.17 -7.02 -7.65
CA GLY A 50 -22.87 -5.81 -8.41
C GLY A 50 -22.57 -4.58 -7.55
N GLN A 51 -23.34 -4.36 -6.50
CA GLN A 51 -23.13 -3.22 -5.59
C GLN A 51 -22.01 -3.44 -4.57
N HIS A 52 -21.63 -4.71 -4.28
CA HIS A 52 -20.78 -5.01 -3.12
C HIS A 52 -19.45 -5.71 -3.46
N TRP A 53 -19.18 -6.06 -4.72
CA TRP A 53 -17.90 -6.69 -5.05
C TRP A 53 -16.68 -5.78 -4.79
N ARG A 54 -16.87 -4.45 -4.72
CA ARG A 54 -15.80 -3.47 -4.38
C ARG A 54 -15.51 -3.40 -2.87
N ASP A 55 -16.36 -3.94 -2.03
CA ASP A 55 -16.20 -3.94 -0.57
C ASP A 55 -15.57 -5.28 -0.10
N GLU A 56 -14.25 -5.28 0.09
CA GLU A 56 -13.52 -6.49 0.50
C GLU A 56 -14.01 -7.07 1.84
N SER A 57 -14.61 -6.26 2.72
CA SER A 57 -15.18 -6.74 3.98
C SER A 57 -16.36 -7.71 3.80
N LEU A 58 -17.03 -7.62 2.65
CA LEU A 58 -18.17 -8.48 2.28
C LEU A 58 -17.78 -9.72 1.46
N HIS A 59 -16.52 -9.82 1.01
CA HIS A 59 -16.09 -10.91 0.12
C HIS A 59 -16.29 -12.30 0.73
N GLU A 60 -16.12 -12.45 2.04
CA GLU A 60 -16.35 -13.75 2.68
C GLU A 60 -17.82 -14.19 2.56
N VAL A 61 -18.75 -13.27 2.79
CA VAL A 61 -20.18 -13.52 2.63
C VAL A 61 -20.54 -13.82 1.18
N LEU A 62 -20.01 -13.04 0.22
CA LEU A 62 -20.26 -13.26 -1.21
C LEU A 62 -19.76 -14.64 -1.67
N ARG A 63 -18.60 -15.09 -1.17
CA ARG A 63 -18.08 -16.45 -1.43
C ARG A 63 -18.98 -17.54 -0.86
N GLU A 64 -19.49 -17.36 0.38
CA GLU A 64 -20.39 -18.34 1.01
C GLU A 64 -21.74 -18.37 0.29
N ILE A 65 -22.25 -17.23 -0.22
CA ILE A 65 -23.44 -17.20 -1.07
C ILE A 65 -23.18 -18.00 -2.35
N ALA A 66 -22.08 -17.73 -3.05
CA ALA A 66 -21.72 -18.45 -4.27
C ALA A 66 -21.64 -19.98 -4.07
N ALA A 67 -21.12 -20.42 -2.92
CA ALA A 67 -21.00 -21.85 -2.57
C ALA A 67 -22.36 -22.58 -2.42
N LYS A 68 -23.44 -21.85 -2.22
CA LYS A 68 -24.81 -22.39 -2.06
C LYS A 68 -25.60 -22.44 -3.37
N LEU A 69 -25.06 -21.87 -4.46
CA LEU A 69 -25.75 -21.75 -5.75
C LEU A 69 -25.59 -23.03 -6.58
N ASP A 70 -26.54 -23.25 -7.49
CA ASP A 70 -26.40 -24.26 -8.51
C ASP A 70 -25.35 -23.87 -9.56
N LYS A 71 -24.92 -24.85 -10.36
CA LYS A 71 -23.85 -24.70 -11.37
C LYS A 71 -24.09 -23.55 -12.36
N GLU A 72 -25.32 -23.39 -12.85
CA GLU A 72 -25.65 -22.38 -13.86
C GLU A 72 -25.58 -20.98 -13.26
N THR A 73 -26.25 -20.79 -12.13
CA THR A 73 -26.25 -19.50 -11.40
C THR A 73 -24.85 -19.09 -10.92
N ALA A 74 -24.09 -20.03 -10.40
CA ALA A 74 -22.69 -19.78 -10.02
C ALA A 74 -21.83 -19.38 -11.23
N SER A 75 -22.02 -20.04 -12.38
CA SER A 75 -21.32 -19.69 -13.63
C SER A 75 -21.63 -18.28 -14.09
N GLN A 76 -22.89 -17.87 -14.00
CA GLN A 76 -23.33 -16.54 -14.42
C GLN A 76 -22.77 -15.43 -13.51
N ILE A 77 -22.70 -15.65 -12.20
CA ILE A 77 -22.10 -14.70 -11.26
C ILE A 77 -20.59 -14.57 -11.50
N ILE A 78 -19.89 -15.68 -11.68
CA ILE A 78 -18.45 -15.66 -11.96
C ILE A 78 -18.17 -14.97 -13.28
N GLU A 79 -18.99 -15.19 -14.29
CA GLU A 79 -18.89 -14.51 -15.59
C GLU A 79 -19.16 -13.01 -15.45
N TYR A 80 -20.20 -12.62 -14.72
CA TYR A 80 -20.51 -11.23 -14.41
C TYR A 80 -19.33 -10.53 -13.73
N LEU A 81 -18.79 -11.13 -12.65
CA LEU A 81 -17.62 -10.57 -11.95
C LEU A 81 -16.39 -10.45 -12.87
N THR A 82 -16.21 -11.44 -13.76
CA THR A 82 -15.09 -11.45 -14.72
C THR A 82 -15.19 -10.30 -15.74
N ASP A 83 -16.42 -9.91 -16.10
CA ASP A 83 -16.70 -8.87 -17.09
C ASP A 83 -16.70 -7.44 -16.52
N GLN A 84 -16.66 -7.29 -15.17
CA GLN A 84 -16.59 -5.98 -14.55
C GLN A 84 -15.23 -5.31 -14.81
N ASN A 85 -15.25 -3.99 -15.06
CA ASN A 85 -14.02 -3.21 -15.05
C ASN A 85 -13.52 -3.04 -13.60
N GLY A 86 -12.51 -3.81 -13.26
CA GLY A 86 -11.93 -3.81 -11.91
C GLY A 86 -10.68 -2.95 -11.75
N GLN A 87 -10.23 -2.23 -12.77
CA GLN A 87 -8.92 -1.59 -12.77
C GLN A 87 -8.77 -0.57 -11.62
N GLN A 88 -9.75 0.31 -11.41
CA GLN A 88 -9.74 1.27 -10.30
C GLN A 88 -9.79 0.59 -8.93
N ALA A 89 -10.43 -0.56 -8.83
CA ALA A 89 -10.48 -1.40 -7.62
C ALA A 89 -9.38 -2.48 -7.60
N LYS A 90 -8.25 -2.27 -8.28
CA LYS A 90 -7.09 -3.19 -8.31
C LYS A 90 -7.47 -4.63 -8.66
N PHE A 91 -8.47 -4.79 -9.54
CA PHE A 91 -8.98 -6.07 -10.05
C PHE A 91 -9.52 -7.03 -8.98
N ILE A 92 -10.01 -6.51 -7.86
CA ILE A 92 -10.58 -7.35 -6.79
C ILE A 92 -11.78 -8.19 -7.25
N ASN A 93 -12.52 -7.76 -8.30
CA ASN A 93 -13.56 -8.54 -8.96
C ASN A 93 -13.05 -9.89 -9.50
N LEU A 94 -11.88 -9.92 -10.15
CA LEU A 94 -11.28 -11.15 -10.68
C LEU A 94 -10.80 -12.08 -9.56
N PHE A 95 -10.26 -11.51 -8.50
CA PHE A 95 -9.85 -12.30 -7.33
C PHE A 95 -11.06 -12.85 -6.58
N LEU A 96 -12.14 -12.08 -6.43
CA LEU A 96 -13.40 -12.57 -5.87
C LEU A 96 -13.99 -13.69 -6.74
N ALA A 97 -14.01 -13.51 -8.07
CA ALA A 97 -14.47 -14.53 -9.00
C ALA A 97 -13.69 -15.85 -8.86
N ALA A 98 -12.35 -15.79 -8.72
CA ALA A 98 -11.52 -16.97 -8.50
C ALA A 98 -11.80 -17.64 -7.15
N GLN A 99 -12.00 -16.86 -6.10
CA GLN A 99 -12.36 -17.35 -4.77
C GLN A 99 -13.76 -18.00 -4.76
N CYS A 100 -14.73 -17.43 -5.46
CA CYS A 100 -16.05 -18.05 -5.67
C CYS A 100 -15.92 -19.38 -6.42
N LEU A 101 -15.12 -19.41 -7.50
CA LEU A 101 -14.88 -20.63 -8.28
C LEU A 101 -14.25 -21.75 -7.41
N LEU A 102 -13.32 -21.40 -6.54
CA LEU A 102 -12.71 -22.36 -5.61
C LEU A 102 -13.74 -22.90 -4.60
N LYS A 103 -14.64 -22.05 -4.07
CA LYS A 103 -15.69 -22.44 -3.11
C LYS A 103 -16.73 -23.38 -3.73
N VAL A 104 -17.10 -23.18 -4.99
CA VAL A 104 -18.00 -24.10 -5.73
C VAL A 104 -17.27 -25.34 -6.27
N LYS A 105 -16.03 -25.58 -5.82
CA LYS A 105 -15.19 -26.75 -6.17
C LYS A 105 -15.03 -26.91 -7.69
N ASN A 106 -14.90 -25.82 -8.43
CA ASN A 106 -14.84 -25.78 -9.89
C ASN A 106 -16.06 -26.37 -10.61
N ASP A 107 -17.20 -26.53 -9.93
CA ASP A 107 -18.45 -26.97 -10.57
C ASP A 107 -19.15 -25.79 -11.25
N VAL A 108 -18.59 -25.38 -12.38
CA VAL A 108 -19.09 -24.30 -13.24
C VAL A 108 -18.93 -24.69 -14.72
N ASN A 109 -19.48 -23.88 -15.61
CA ASN A 109 -19.32 -24.08 -17.03
C ASN A 109 -17.85 -23.92 -17.44
N LYS A 110 -17.33 -24.87 -18.24
CA LYS A 110 -15.91 -24.85 -18.69
C LYS A 110 -15.54 -23.55 -19.43
N LYS A 111 -16.48 -22.94 -20.14
CA LYS A 111 -16.27 -21.67 -20.83
C LYS A 111 -16.00 -20.53 -19.84
N THR A 112 -16.80 -20.44 -18.77
CA THR A 112 -16.66 -19.45 -17.69
C THR A 112 -15.31 -19.61 -16.98
N ALA A 113 -14.95 -20.83 -16.58
CA ALA A 113 -13.65 -21.10 -15.95
C ALA A 113 -12.46 -20.72 -16.84
N LYS A 114 -12.53 -21.03 -18.16
CA LYS A 114 -11.49 -20.63 -19.13
C LYS A 114 -11.39 -19.11 -19.31
N LYS A 115 -12.53 -18.41 -19.35
CA LYS A 115 -12.58 -16.95 -19.46
C LYS A 115 -11.87 -16.28 -18.28
N LEU A 116 -12.20 -16.68 -17.06
CA LEU A 116 -11.58 -16.20 -15.86
C LEU A 116 -10.07 -16.53 -15.81
N LEU A 117 -9.67 -17.75 -16.14
CA LEU A 117 -8.25 -18.12 -16.21
C LEU A 117 -7.47 -17.26 -17.19
N SER A 118 -8.05 -16.99 -18.38
CA SER A 118 -7.44 -16.10 -19.37
C SER A 118 -7.28 -14.68 -18.85
N ALA A 119 -8.30 -14.13 -18.16
CA ALA A 119 -8.24 -12.81 -17.54
C ALA A 119 -7.14 -12.73 -16.47
N LEU A 120 -7.05 -13.72 -15.57
CA LEU A 120 -6.00 -13.79 -14.56
C LEU A 120 -4.60 -13.97 -15.17
N LYS A 121 -4.44 -14.77 -16.25
CA LYS A 121 -3.15 -14.88 -16.95
C LYS A 121 -2.73 -13.56 -17.59
N LYS A 122 -3.65 -12.79 -18.18
CA LYS A 122 -3.35 -11.43 -18.64
C LYS A 122 -2.92 -10.53 -17.48
N LEU A 123 -3.61 -10.66 -16.35
CA LEU A 123 -3.33 -9.86 -15.15
C LEU A 123 -1.96 -10.20 -14.52
N SER A 124 -1.46 -11.43 -14.65
CA SER A 124 -0.10 -11.79 -14.22
C SER A 124 1.01 -11.05 -15.00
N GLN A 125 0.67 -10.44 -16.11
CA GLN A 125 1.54 -9.60 -16.94
C GLN A 125 1.15 -8.11 -16.90
N TYR A 126 0.29 -7.70 -15.96
CA TYR A 126 -0.18 -6.33 -15.85
C TYR A 126 0.97 -5.36 -15.58
N GLY A 127 0.98 -4.23 -16.28
CA GLY A 127 1.95 -3.14 -16.06
C GLY A 127 3.41 -3.53 -16.24
N THR A 128 3.69 -4.55 -17.08
CA THR A 128 5.08 -4.97 -17.35
C THR A 128 5.75 -4.12 -18.40
N GLY A 129 7.05 -4.24 -18.45
CA GLY A 129 7.84 -3.74 -19.54
C GLY A 129 8.09 -2.23 -19.47
N PHE A 130 8.01 -1.54 -20.63
CA PHE A 130 8.26 -0.11 -20.68
C PHE A 130 7.32 0.71 -19.78
N LEU A 131 6.12 0.18 -19.45
CA LEU A 131 5.19 0.82 -18.53
C LEU A 131 5.78 1.06 -17.13
N ILE A 132 6.79 0.29 -16.72
CA ILE A 132 7.50 0.46 -15.44
C ILE A 132 8.12 1.85 -15.33
N LEU A 133 8.61 2.41 -16.43
CA LEU A 133 9.27 3.72 -16.47
C LEU A 133 8.29 4.88 -16.24
N TYR A 134 6.99 4.63 -16.45
CA TYR A 134 5.93 5.63 -16.32
C TYR A 134 5.05 5.43 -15.10
N GLN A 135 5.47 4.56 -14.18
CA GLN A 135 4.79 4.31 -12.92
C GLN A 135 5.54 5.01 -11.78
N SER A 136 4.78 5.62 -10.87
CA SER A 136 5.32 6.04 -9.59
C SER A 136 5.76 4.81 -8.76
N ALA A 137 6.57 5.00 -7.75
CA ALA A 137 6.99 3.91 -6.86
C ALA A 137 5.76 3.19 -6.22
N GLN A 138 4.72 3.93 -5.90
CA GLN A 138 3.47 3.39 -5.36
C GLN A 138 2.72 2.55 -6.41
N GLU A 139 2.54 3.07 -7.63
CA GLU A 139 1.89 2.34 -8.72
C GLU A 139 2.67 1.06 -9.10
N LEU A 140 4.00 1.12 -9.07
CA LEU A 140 4.85 -0.05 -9.32
C LEU A 140 4.64 -1.13 -8.24
N GLN A 141 4.58 -0.73 -6.98
CA GLN A 141 4.30 -1.66 -5.88
C GLN A 141 2.90 -2.29 -6.00
N GLU A 142 1.90 -1.49 -6.35
CA GLU A 142 0.54 -1.98 -6.60
C GLU A 142 0.49 -2.96 -7.80
N THR A 143 1.23 -2.65 -8.86
CA THR A 143 1.39 -3.53 -10.03
C THR A 143 1.94 -4.90 -9.62
N TYR A 144 2.98 -4.95 -8.81
CA TYR A 144 3.52 -6.22 -8.31
C TYR A 144 2.52 -6.96 -7.42
N GLN A 145 1.80 -6.27 -6.55
CA GLN A 145 0.76 -6.88 -5.73
C GLN A 145 -0.35 -7.52 -6.58
N ILE A 146 -0.84 -6.82 -7.60
CA ILE A 146 -1.85 -7.33 -8.53
C ILE A 146 -1.36 -8.59 -9.24
N ARG A 147 -0.14 -8.56 -9.76
CA ARG A 147 0.47 -9.70 -10.46
C ARG A 147 0.65 -10.91 -9.53
N ASN A 148 1.18 -10.69 -8.36
CA ASN A 148 1.40 -11.74 -7.36
C ASN A 148 0.07 -12.37 -6.90
N ARG A 149 -0.96 -11.54 -6.63
CA ARG A 149 -2.31 -12.04 -6.32
C ARG A 149 -2.88 -12.88 -7.45
N SER A 150 -2.65 -12.50 -8.72
CA SER A 150 -3.17 -13.27 -9.87
C SER A 150 -2.49 -14.63 -9.99
N ILE A 151 -1.17 -14.71 -9.81
CA ILE A 151 -0.40 -15.96 -9.84
C ILE A 151 -0.86 -16.89 -8.71
N ALA A 152 -1.00 -16.37 -7.50
CA ALA A 152 -1.50 -17.13 -6.35
C ALA A 152 -2.94 -17.64 -6.57
N ALA A 153 -3.82 -16.80 -7.12
CA ALA A 153 -5.20 -17.20 -7.44
C ALA A 153 -5.25 -18.31 -8.47
N ILE A 154 -4.43 -18.24 -9.54
CA ILE A 154 -4.32 -19.31 -10.54
C ILE A 154 -3.82 -20.61 -9.90
N ALA A 155 -2.74 -20.54 -9.12
CA ALA A 155 -2.14 -21.70 -8.49
C ALA A 155 -3.10 -22.41 -7.54
N GLN A 156 -3.90 -21.67 -6.77
CA GLN A 156 -4.89 -22.23 -5.85
C GLN A 156 -6.11 -22.80 -6.58
N THR A 157 -6.67 -22.04 -7.53
CA THR A 157 -7.95 -22.39 -8.17
C THR A 157 -7.79 -23.52 -9.19
N TRP A 158 -6.69 -23.54 -9.95
CA TRP A 158 -6.42 -24.56 -10.97
C TRP A 158 -5.25 -25.47 -10.60
N LYS A 159 -5.06 -25.76 -9.32
CA LYS A 159 -4.01 -26.68 -8.84
C LYS A 159 -4.02 -28.04 -9.56
N ASN A 160 -5.20 -28.56 -9.84
CA ASN A 160 -5.40 -29.87 -10.46
C ASN A 160 -5.41 -29.82 -12.01
N ASP A 161 -5.31 -28.64 -12.62
CA ASP A 161 -5.17 -28.53 -14.07
C ASP A 161 -3.72 -28.86 -14.46
N PRO A 162 -3.51 -29.84 -15.38
CA PRO A 162 -2.17 -30.29 -15.76
C PRO A 162 -1.31 -29.19 -16.42
N GLN A 163 -1.92 -28.08 -16.87
CA GLN A 163 -1.20 -26.94 -17.46
C GLN A 163 -0.70 -25.93 -16.43
N THR A 164 -1.20 -25.95 -15.19
CA THR A 164 -0.87 -24.93 -14.17
C THR A 164 0.57 -25.04 -13.71
N LEU A 165 1.02 -26.21 -13.33
CA LEU A 165 2.41 -26.41 -12.88
C LEU A 165 3.45 -26.11 -13.98
N PRO A 166 3.29 -26.59 -15.23
CA PRO A 166 4.19 -26.19 -16.33
C PRO A 166 4.25 -24.68 -16.56
N TRP A 167 3.10 -24.00 -16.52
CA TRP A 167 3.04 -22.55 -16.66
C TRP A 167 3.77 -21.80 -15.53
N LEU A 168 3.58 -22.23 -14.27
CA LEU A 168 4.30 -21.67 -13.12
C LEU A 168 5.82 -21.92 -13.24
N LYS A 169 6.25 -23.09 -13.68
CA LYS A 169 7.68 -23.40 -13.93
C LYS A 169 8.29 -22.49 -14.98
N ILE A 170 7.58 -22.21 -16.07
CA ILE A 170 8.02 -21.24 -17.08
C ILE A 170 8.17 -19.85 -16.46
N LEU A 171 7.19 -19.42 -15.67
CA LEU A 171 7.23 -18.12 -15.02
C LEU A 171 8.38 -18.01 -14.01
N ALA A 172 8.63 -19.03 -13.23
CA ALA A 172 9.73 -19.08 -12.26
C ALA A 172 11.13 -18.96 -12.89
N HIS A 173 11.28 -19.34 -14.17
CA HIS A 173 12.53 -19.25 -14.94
C HIS A 173 12.53 -18.15 -16.00
N SER A 174 11.50 -17.30 -16.03
CA SER A 174 11.39 -16.22 -17.01
C SER A 174 12.35 -15.07 -16.75
N THR A 175 12.45 -14.16 -17.70
CA THR A 175 13.22 -12.90 -17.56
C THR A 175 12.48 -11.83 -16.78
N ASP A 176 11.33 -12.15 -16.19
CA ASP A 176 10.53 -11.24 -15.40
C ASP A 176 11.24 -10.78 -14.11
N CYS A 177 10.65 -9.79 -13.41
CA CYS A 177 11.22 -9.31 -12.15
C CYS A 177 11.30 -10.43 -11.11
N GLY A 178 12.30 -10.33 -10.24
CA GLY A 178 12.57 -11.37 -9.22
C GLY A 178 11.41 -11.62 -8.27
N GLU A 179 10.60 -10.61 -7.95
CA GLU A 179 9.43 -10.73 -7.07
C GLU A 179 8.33 -11.59 -7.67
N VAL A 180 8.07 -11.43 -8.97
CA VAL A 180 7.07 -12.26 -9.69
C VAL A 180 7.54 -13.70 -9.80
N ARG A 181 8.83 -13.91 -10.14
CA ARG A 181 9.42 -15.26 -10.15
C ARG A 181 9.38 -15.91 -8.76
N ALA A 182 9.68 -15.15 -7.70
CA ALA A 182 9.60 -15.63 -6.32
C ALA A 182 8.18 -16.08 -5.95
N THR A 183 7.15 -15.33 -6.35
CA THR A 183 5.74 -15.74 -6.14
C THR A 183 5.39 -17.04 -6.89
N ALA A 184 5.89 -17.21 -8.12
CA ALA A 184 5.71 -18.47 -8.84
C ALA A 184 6.41 -19.64 -8.15
N VAL A 185 7.62 -19.42 -7.61
CA VAL A 185 8.36 -20.42 -6.83
C VAL A 185 7.63 -20.80 -5.57
N GLU A 186 7.12 -19.84 -4.79
CA GLU A 186 6.30 -20.09 -3.60
C GLU A 186 5.05 -20.91 -3.94
N ALA A 187 4.33 -20.50 -4.99
CA ALA A 187 3.13 -21.19 -5.46
C ALA A 187 3.41 -22.64 -5.86
N ILE A 188 4.55 -22.90 -6.53
CA ILE A 188 5.00 -24.25 -6.90
C ILE A 188 5.30 -25.08 -5.65
N ALA A 189 6.10 -24.55 -4.75
CA ALA A 189 6.54 -25.26 -3.53
C ALA A 189 5.35 -25.69 -2.66
N ARG A 190 4.41 -24.77 -2.43
CA ARG A 190 3.21 -25.03 -1.61
C ARG A 190 2.13 -25.83 -2.34
N GLY A 191 2.06 -25.69 -3.66
CA GLY A 191 1.08 -26.39 -4.47
C GLY A 191 1.40 -27.87 -4.68
N TRP A 192 2.65 -28.23 -4.85
CA TRP A 192 3.10 -29.57 -5.23
C TRP A 192 4.27 -30.10 -4.39
N PRO A 193 4.17 -30.13 -3.04
CA PRO A 193 5.28 -30.50 -2.15
C PRO A 193 5.72 -31.96 -2.30
N ASP A 194 4.82 -32.84 -2.78
CA ASP A 194 5.08 -34.28 -2.88
C ASP A 194 5.88 -34.67 -4.16
N GLN A 195 6.18 -33.70 -5.02
CA GLN A 195 6.93 -33.97 -6.25
C GLN A 195 8.44 -33.77 -6.02
N PRO A 196 9.29 -34.84 -6.13
CA PRO A 196 10.73 -34.75 -5.85
C PRO A 196 11.49 -33.75 -6.68
N GLU A 197 11.06 -33.52 -7.92
CA GLU A 197 11.68 -32.53 -8.82
C GLU A 197 11.52 -31.08 -8.32
N ILE A 198 10.50 -30.78 -7.48
CA ILE A 198 10.31 -29.43 -6.95
C ILE A 198 11.42 -29.08 -5.98
N TYR A 199 11.77 -29.97 -5.07
CA TYR A 199 12.92 -29.77 -4.19
C TYR A 199 14.21 -29.51 -4.97
N LEU A 200 14.47 -30.30 -6.02
CA LEU A 200 15.66 -30.11 -6.87
C LEU A 200 15.64 -28.74 -7.58
N MET A 201 14.48 -28.32 -8.08
CA MET A 201 14.30 -27.01 -8.68
C MET A 201 14.61 -25.89 -7.68
N LEU A 202 14.02 -25.95 -6.47
CA LEU A 202 14.28 -24.97 -5.39
C LEU A 202 15.76 -24.92 -5.02
N LYS A 203 16.40 -26.07 -4.87
CA LYS A 203 17.84 -26.19 -4.56
C LYS A 203 18.70 -25.50 -5.62
N ASN A 204 18.37 -25.67 -6.90
CA ASN A 204 19.10 -25.02 -7.99
C ASN A 204 18.86 -23.51 -8.01
N LEU A 205 17.61 -23.06 -7.91
CA LEU A 205 17.28 -21.62 -7.87
C LEU A 205 17.89 -20.92 -6.65
N ALA A 206 17.89 -21.57 -5.48
CA ALA A 206 18.52 -21.03 -4.26
C ALA A 206 20.02 -20.76 -4.44
N LYS A 207 20.70 -21.53 -5.31
CA LYS A 207 22.15 -21.38 -5.57
C LYS A 207 22.47 -20.42 -6.69
N SER A 208 21.63 -20.32 -7.72
CA SER A 208 22.03 -19.74 -8.99
C SER A 208 21.13 -18.63 -9.54
N ASP A 209 19.95 -18.41 -8.98
CA ASP A 209 19.09 -17.32 -9.47
C ASP A 209 19.73 -15.95 -9.19
N GLY A 210 19.73 -15.06 -10.18
CA GLY A 210 20.28 -13.72 -10.04
C GLY A 210 19.53 -12.83 -9.03
N SER A 211 18.25 -13.12 -8.76
CA SER A 211 17.45 -12.35 -7.82
C SER A 211 17.53 -12.88 -6.40
N TRP A 212 17.88 -12.01 -5.47
CA TRP A 212 17.83 -12.33 -4.04
C TRP A 212 16.42 -12.73 -3.57
N ALA A 213 15.36 -12.14 -4.16
CA ALA A 213 13.97 -12.46 -3.81
C ALA A 213 13.62 -13.92 -4.12
N VAL A 214 14.09 -14.44 -5.26
CA VAL A 214 13.92 -15.85 -5.62
C VAL A 214 14.72 -16.74 -4.68
N ARG A 215 16.01 -16.44 -4.46
CA ARG A 215 16.87 -17.26 -3.58
C ARG A 215 16.32 -17.31 -2.14
N SER A 216 15.92 -16.16 -1.57
CA SER A 216 15.36 -16.11 -0.21
C SER A 216 14.02 -16.84 -0.09
N THR A 217 13.19 -16.80 -1.14
CA THR A 217 11.95 -17.60 -1.19
C THR A 217 12.26 -19.09 -1.23
N CYS A 218 13.21 -19.52 -2.05
CA CYS A 218 13.64 -20.92 -2.05
C CYS A 218 14.12 -21.38 -0.66
N VAL A 219 14.90 -20.55 0.03
CA VAL A 219 15.37 -20.83 1.41
C VAL A 219 14.18 -21.09 2.35
N ARG A 220 13.19 -20.17 2.36
CA ARG A 220 12.00 -20.30 3.22
C ARG A 220 11.17 -21.52 2.88
N GLU A 221 10.88 -21.74 1.60
CA GLU A 221 10.04 -22.86 1.17
C GLU A 221 10.73 -24.22 1.36
N MET A 222 12.05 -24.31 1.17
CA MET A 222 12.81 -25.52 1.47
C MET A 222 12.83 -25.87 2.96
N ALA A 223 13.03 -24.86 3.82
CA ALA A 223 13.00 -25.05 5.27
C ALA A 223 11.62 -25.46 5.79
N PHE A 224 10.55 -24.91 5.18
CA PHE A 224 9.17 -25.24 5.55
C PHE A 224 8.72 -26.61 5.02
N GLY A 225 8.96 -26.89 3.73
CA GLY A 225 8.41 -28.09 3.08
C GLY A 225 9.29 -29.32 3.18
N TRP A 226 10.61 -29.16 3.36
CA TRP A 226 11.59 -30.27 3.34
C TRP A 226 12.67 -30.13 4.42
N PRO A 227 12.31 -29.91 5.70
CA PRO A 227 13.28 -29.70 6.78
C PRO A 227 14.14 -30.98 7.02
N ASP A 228 13.57 -32.16 6.82
CA ASP A 228 14.24 -33.46 7.09
C ASP A 228 15.06 -33.95 5.90
N THR A 229 15.06 -33.25 4.77
CA THR A 229 15.90 -33.62 3.63
C THR A 229 17.37 -33.37 3.94
N SER A 230 18.23 -34.38 3.76
CA SER A 230 19.65 -34.37 4.15
C SER A 230 20.43 -33.16 3.62
N ASP A 231 20.05 -32.61 2.47
CA ASP A 231 20.72 -31.52 1.82
C ASP A 231 20.22 -30.11 2.27
N THR A 232 19.04 -30.03 2.93
CA THR A 232 18.44 -28.73 3.28
C THR A 232 19.28 -27.97 4.29
N LEU A 233 19.58 -28.58 5.43
CA LEU A 233 20.39 -27.96 6.48
C LEU A 233 21.78 -27.52 6.00
N PRO A 234 22.59 -28.36 5.31
CA PRO A 234 23.88 -27.94 4.78
C PRO A 234 23.79 -26.81 3.76
N LEU A 235 22.76 -26.81 2.92
CA LEU A 235 22.56 -25.74 1.94
C LEU A 235 22.21 -24.40 2.62
N LEU A 236 21.29 -24.41 3.57
CA LEU A 236 20.91 -23.20 4.32
C LEU A 236 22.10 -22.66 5.12
N THR A 237 22.90 -23.53 5.73
CA THR A 237 24.14 -23.17 6.42
C THR A 237 25.12 -22.46 5.47
N ALA A 238 25.30 -22.99 4.26
CA ALA A 238 26.18 -22.37 3.27
C ALA A 238 25.62 -21.00 2.79
N LEU A 239 24.32 -20.90 2.54
CA LEU A 239 23.71 -19.63 2.12
C LEU A 239 23.75 -18.58 3.22
N ALA A 240 23.59 -18.96 4.49
CA ALA A 240 23.69 -18.06 5.63
C ALA A 240 25.08 -17.42 5.78
N GLN A 241 26.13 -18.12 5.33
CA GLN A 241 27.51 -17.63 5.42
C GLN A 241 27.99 -16.92 4.16
N PHE A 242 27.58 -17.37 2.98
CA PHE A 242 28.28 -17.05 1.74
C PHE A 242 27.43 -16.46 0.63
N ASP A 243 26.08 -16.32 0.80
CA ASP A 243 25.28 -15.66 -0.23
C ASP A 243 25.65 -14.18 -0.33
N GLN A 244 25.77 -13.69 -1.56
CA GLN A 244 26.11 -12.30 -1.83
C GLN A 244 25.10 -11.29 -1.26
N SER A 245 23.83 -11.69 -1.19
CA SER A 245 22.76 -10.82 -0.68
C SER A 245 22.57 -10.97 0.83
N PRO A 246 22.67 -9.86 1.58
CA PRO A 246 22.34 -9.87 3.00
C PRO A 246 20.93 -10.41 3.29
N ALA A 247 19.94 -10.13 2.43
CA ALA A 247 18.57 -10.60 2.59
C ALA A 247 18.45 -12.14 2.53
N VAL A 248 19.27 -12.80 1.70
CA VAL A 248 19.31 -14.27 1.64
C VAL A 248 20.01 -14.84 2.87
N ARG A 249 21.14 -14.21 3.29
CA ARG A 249 21.81 -14.64 4.53
C ARG A 249 20.88 -14.54 5.73
N THR A 250 20.17 -13.40 5.87
CA THR A 250 19.17 -13.21 6.94
C THR A 250 18.07 -14.27 6.90
N ALA A 251 17.44 -14.48 5.74
CA ALA A 251 16.40 -15.49 5.59
C ALA A 251 16.90 -16.89 5.96
N ALA A 252 18.13 -17.25 5.63
CA ALA A 252 18.71 -18.54 5.99
C ALA A 252 18.96 -18.67 7.50
N LEU A 253 19.42 -17.61 8.17
CA LEU A 253 19.61 -17.58 9.64
C LEU A 253 18.29 -17.73 10.38
N GLU A 254 17.24 -16.99 9.97
CA GLU A 254 15.88 -17.11 10.53
C GLU A 254 15.34 -18.55 10.41
N GLN A 255 15.49 -19.14 9.23
CA GLN A 255 15.00 -20.50 9.00
C GLN A 255 15.83 -21.54 9.77
N LEU A 256 17.15 -21.36 9.87
CA LEU A 256 18.01 -22.25 10.67
C LEU A 256 17.67 -22.19 12.16
N ALA A 257 17.47 -21.00 12.71
CA ALA A 257 17.08 -20.80 14.11
C ALA A 257 15.70 -21.41 14.42
N SER A 258 14.74 -21.22 13.51
CA SER A 258 13.35 -21.68 13.73
C SER A 258 13.19 -23.19 13.59
N ASN A 259 13.87 -23.83 12.62
CA ASN A 259 13.65 -25.24 12.31
C ASN A 259 14.64 -26.18 13.01
N TRP A 260 15.81 -25.68 13.44
CA TRP A 260 16.83 -26.49 14.12
C TRP A 260 17.36 -25.84 15.41
N PRO A 261 16.46 -25.46 16.37
CA PRO A 261 16.82 -24.71 17.58
C PRO A 261 17.71 -25.53 18.57
N ASP A 262 17.58 -26.86 18.56
CA ASP A 262 18.31 -27.72 19.50
C ASP A 262 19.74 -28.09 19.05
N ARG A 263 20.15 -27.60 17.89
CA ARG A 263 21.49 -27.97 17.35
C ARG A 263 22.56 -26.97 17.77
N THR A 264 23.58 -27.50 18.42
CA THR A 264 24.78 -26.71 18.82
C THR A 264 25.48 -26.06 17.62
N ASP A 265 25.48 -26.74 16.46
CA ASP A 265 26.09 -26.24 15.24
C ASP A 265 25.36 -24.98 14.72
N THR A 266 24.02 -24.94 14.87
CA THR A 266 23.20 -23.75 14.49
C THR A 266 23.58 -22.54 15.36
N LEU A 267 23.66 -22.73 16.69
CA LEU A 267 24.07 -21.66 17.59
C LEU A 267 25.49 -21.16 17.29
N LEU A 268 26.43 -22.08 17.02
CA LEU A 268 27.80 -21.72 16.66
C LEU A 268 27.86 -20.90 15.36
N LEU A 269 27.08 -21.31 14.36
CA LEU A 269 26.95 -20.57 13.11
C LEU A 269 26.41 -19.16 13.33
N LEU A 270 25.26 -19.05 14.04
CA LEU A 270 24.64 -17.76 14.36
C LEU A 270 25.63 -16.85 15.06
N ARG A 271 26.37 -17.36 16.06
CA ARG A 271 27.38 -16.61 16.77
C ARG A 271 28.52 -16.13 15.85
N THR A 272 29.03 -17.01 15.00
CA THR A 272 30.08 -16.66 14.05
C THR A 272 29.61 -15.53 13.12
N VAL A 273 28.42 -15.64 12.56
CA VAL A 273 27.84 -14.60 11.68
C VAL A 273 27.56 -13.31 12.44
N ALA A 274 27.03 -13.39 13.66
CA ALA A 274 26.75 -12.23 14.51
C ALA A 274 28.02 -11.41 14.85
N GLU A 275 29.17 -12.07 14.98
CA GLU A 275 30.45 -11.44 15.28
C GLU A 275 31.17 -10.94 14.03
N SER A 276 31.04 -11.60 12.87
CA SER A 276 31.94 -11.40 11.73
C SER A 276 31.30 -11.03 10.38
N ASP A 277 29.97 -11.06 10.19
CA ASP A 277 29.36 -10.71 8.93
C ASP A 277 29.64 -9.23 8.58
N GLU A 278 29.96 -8.97 7.34
CA GLU A 278 30.25 -7.62 6.84
C GLU A 278 29.03 -6.69 6.94
N ASN A 279 27.82 -7.25 6.76
CA ASN A 279 26.58 -6.50 6.80
C ASN A 279 26.01 -6.42 8.24
N LEU A 280 25.84 -5.20 8.71
CA LEU A 280 25.33 -4.94 10.06
C LEU A 280 23.91 -5.53 10.29
N GLY A 281 23.03 -5.47 9.28
CA GLY A 281 21.66 -6.05 9.37
C GLY A 281 21.68 -7.55 9.58
N VAL A 282 22.59 -8.26 8.94
CA VAL A 282 22.78 -9.70 9.14
C VAL A 282 23.29 -10.00 10.55
N ARG A 283 24.26 -9.21 11.05
CA ARG A 283 24.73 -9.35 12.44
C ARG A 283 23.61 -9.11 13.45
N VAL A 284 22.77 -8.07 13.22
CA VAL A 284 21.61 -7.78 14.06
C VAL A 284 20.65 -8.98 14.08
N CYS A 285 20.26 -9.49 12.92
CA CYS A 285 19.40 -10.66 12.82
C CYS A 285 19.97 -11.85 13.58
N ALA A 286 21.24 -12.16 13.37
CA ALA A 286 21.88 -13.30 14.06
C ALA A 286 21.85 -13.15 15.59
N TRP A 287 22.11 -11.95 16.15
CA TRP A 287 21.98 -11.68 17.58
C TRP A 287 20.55 -11.82 18.09
N GLN A 288 19.56 -11.36 17.31
CA GLN A 288 18.15 -11.52 17.65
C GLN A 288 17.73 -12.99 17.68
N GLU A 289 18.14 -13.77 16.71
CA GLU A 289 17.86 -15.21 16.67
C GLU A 289 18.53 -15.97 17.83
N ILE A 290 19.76 -15.59 18.21
CA ILE A 290 20.43 -16.14 19.41
C ILE A 290 19.63 -15.80 20.67
N ALA A 291 19.20 -14.57 20.83
CA ALA A 291 18.44 -14.12 22.00
C ALA A 291 17.10 -14.86 22.14
N ARG A 292 16.38 -15.05 21.04
CA ARG A 292 15.05 -15.68 21.02
C ARG A 292 15.14 -17.21 21.14
N GLY A 293 16.02 -17.84 20.36
CA GLY A 293 16.10 -19.29 20.29
C GLY A 293 16.84 -19.94 21.47
N TRP A 294 17.80 -19.23 22.09
CA TRP A 294 18.67 -19.78 23.13
C TRP A 294 18.66 -18.96 24.43
N HIS A 295 17.54 -18.28 24.75
CA HIS A 295 17.41 -17.48 25.96
C HIS A 295 17.63 -18.27 27.27
N SER A 296 17.31 -19.57 27.28
CA SER A 296 17.45 -20.46 28.44
C SER A 296 18.88 -20.99 28.67
N LEU A 297 19.78 -20.82 27.71
CA LEU A 297 21.16 -21.28 27.86
C LEU A 297 21.96 -20.38 28.79
N LEU A 298 22.67 -21.00 29.74
CA LEU A 298 23.62 -20.31 30.60
C LEU A 298 24.69 -19.63 29.73
N GLY A 299 24.73 -18.32 29.77
CA GLY A 299 25.73 -17.53 29.04
C GLY A 299 25.15 -16.61 27.96
N THR A 300 23.97 -16.85 27.43
CA THR A 300 23.36 -15.96 26.39
C THR A 300 23.15 -14.56 26.95
N ALA A 301 22.58 -14.42 28.15
CA ALA A 301 22.45 -13.13 28.83
C ALA A 301 23.81 -12.44 29.03
N SER A 302 24.86 -13.19 29.37
CA SER A 302 26.20 -12.63 29.56
C SER A 302 26.80 -12.12 28.26
N LEU A 303 26.58 -12.84 27.13
CA LEU A 303 27.00 -12.39 25.81
C LEU A 303 26.31 -11.10 25.41
N LEU A 304 24.98 -11.02 25.60
CA LEU A 304 24.20 -9.82 25.30
C LEU A 304 24.58 -8.64 26.23
N LYS A 305 24.87 -8.88 27.53
CA LYS A 305 25.36 -7.82 28.43
C LYS A 305 26.71 -7.27 27.95
N ASN A 306 27.61 -8.12 27.50
CA ASN A 306 28.89 -7.69 26.92
C ASN A 306 28.62 -6.89 25.62
N LEU A 307 27.74 -7.36 24.76
CA LEU A 307 27.36 -6.67 23.52
C LEU A 307 26.73 -5.29 23.80
N ALA A 308 25.90 -5.18 24.84
CA ALA A 308 25.29 -3.91 25.26
C ALA A 308 26.30 -2.87 25.75
N GLN A 309 27.48 -3.32 26.21
CA GLN A 309 28.56 -2.44 26.71
C GLN A 309 29.61 -2.13 25.65
N THR A 310 29.96 -3.08 24.79
CA THR A 310 31.12 -3.00 23.90
C THR A 310 30.78 -2.92 22.41
N GLY A 311 29.55 -3.20 22.02
CA GLY A 311 29.10 -3.24 20.63
C GLY A 311 29.03 -1.83 19.98
N SER A 312 28.80 -1.80 18.67
CA SER A 312 28.40 -0.54 17.99
C SER A 312 27.05 -0.06 18.55
N SER A 313 26.71 1.23 18.38
CA SER A 313 25.45 1.80 18.88
C SER A 313 24.22 0.98 18.50
N ILE A 314 24.14 0.51 17.25
CA ILE A 314 23.05 -0.32 16.76
C ILE A 314 23.02 -1.68 17.47
N LEU A 315 24.16 -2.34 17.62
CA LEU A 315 24.23 -3.63 18.31
C LEU A 315 23.96 -3.48 19.82
N ARG A 316 24.42 -2.39 20.46
CA ARG A 316 24.06 -2.09 21.86
C ARG A 316 22.55 -1.91 22.01
N THR A 317 21.90 -1.18 21.08
CA THR A 317 20.43 -1.01 21.06
C THR A 317 19.69 -2.34 20.95
N VAL A 318 20.15 -3.23 20.07
CA VAL A 318 19.58 -4.58 19.93
C VAL A 318 19.76 -5.36 21.23
N ALA A 319 20.97 -5.36 21.80
CA ALA A 319 21.24 -6.08 23.04
C ALA A 319 20.39 -5.58 24.21
N VAL A 320 20.15 -4.27 24.31
CA VAL A 320 19.24 -3.66 25.31
C VAL A 320 17.83 -4.22 25.17
N ARG A 321 17.27 -4.23 23.96
CA ARG A 321 15.91 -4.72 23.70
C ARG A 321 15.77 -6.21 23.97
N GLU A 322 16.71 -7.01 23.46
CA GLU A 322 16.67 -8.46 23.65
C GLU A 322 16.93 -8.87 25.13
N LEU A 323 17.76 -8.12 25.89
CA LEU A 323 17.94 -8.34 27.34
C LEU A 323 16.66 -8.03 28.12
N ALA A 324 15.98 -6.92 27.81
CA ALA A 324 14.75 -6.56 28.48
C ALA A 324 13.62 -7.58 28.23
N ALA A 325 13.48 -8.03 26.97
CA ALA A 325 12.46 -9.00 26.58
C ALA A 325 12.73 -10.41 27.15
N GLY A 326 13.99 -10.85 27.10
CA GLY A 326 14.35 -12.21 27.51
C GLY A 326 14.56 -12.40 29.02
N TRP A 327 14.98 -11.37 29.75
CA TRP A 327 15.33 -11.46 31.19
C TRP A 327 14.74 -10.33 32.06
N PRO A 328 13.42 -10.07 31.99
CA PRO A 328 12.78 -8.95 32.67
C PRO A 328 12.81 -9.05 34.21
N ALA A 329 12.97 -10.26 34.77
CA ALA A 329 13.03 -10.47 36.21
C ALA A 329 14.45 -10.40 36.83
N THR A 330 15.46 -10.02 36.01
CA THR A 330 16.87 -10.12 36.42
C THR A 330 17.39 -8.75 36.88
N ALA A 331 17.75 -8.59 38.17
CA ALA A 331 18.24 -7.35 38.72
C ALA A 331 19.47 -6.79 37.99
N ASP A 332 20.38 -7.63 37.55
CA ASP A 332 21.57 -7.20 36.81
C ASP A 332 21.23 -6.57 35.44
N VAL A 333 20.18 -7.07 34.76
CA VAL A 333 19.71 -6.49 33.48
C VAL A 333 19.12 -5.11 33.77
N TYR A 334 18.23 -5.01 34.76
CA TYR A 334 17.67 -3.72 35.19
C TYR A 334 18.76 -2.67 35.47
N LEU A 335 19.76 -3.01 36.29
CA LEU A 335 20.87 -2.09 36.65
C LEU A 335 21.69 -1.70 35.40
N LEU A 336 21.95 -2.63 34.51
CA LEU A 336 22.66 -2.34 33.27
C LEU A 336 21.85 -1.37 32.38
N LEU A 337 20.57 -1.64 32.16
CA LEU A 337 19.71 -0.78 31.33
C LEU A 337 19.61 0.63 31.95
N LYS A 338 19.47 0.72 33.25
CA LYS A 338 19.46 2.00 33.95
C LYS A 338 20.75 2.79 33.71
N THR A 339 21.91 2.15 33.86
CA THR A 339 23.22 2.76 33.60
C THR A 339 23.33 3.26 32.17
N LEU A 340 22.87 2.45 31.19
CA LEU A 340 22.87 2.83 29.78
C LEU A 340 21.91 3.99 29.48
N ALA A 341 20.72 3.98 30.09
CA ALA A 341 19.77 5.10 29.98
C ALA A 341 20.33 6.41 30.54
N GLU A 342 21.09 6.33 31.63
CA GLU A 342 21.69 7.50 32.28
C GLU A 342 22.86 8.08 31.49
N SER A 343 23.74 7.24 30.91
CA SER A 343 25.09 7.69 30.55
C SER A 343 25.65 7.17 29.23
N ASP A 344 24.91 6.33 28.45
CA ASP A 344 25.45 5.88 27.16
C ASP A 344 25.68 7.05 26.21
N SER A 345 26.77 7.01 25.47
CA SER A 345 27.15 8.05 24.51
C SER A 345 26.16 8.17 23.32
N SER A 346 25.53 7.05 22.93
CA SER A 346 24.55 7.01 21.83
C SER A 346 23.15 7.36 22.33
N LYS A 347 22.51 8.32 21.67
CA LYS A 347 21.12 8.67 21.93
C LYS A 347 20.17 7.50 21.66
N GLU A 348 20.46 6.67 20.66
CA GLU A 348 19.67 5.49 20.29
C GLU A 348 19.66 4.44 21.42
N VAL A 349 20.80 4.24 22.07
CA VAL A 349 20.92 3.31 23.21
C VAL A 349 20.19 3.87 24.42
N ARG A 350 20.38 5.17 24.75
CA ARG A 350 19.65 5.80 25.85
C ARG A 350 18.15 5.73 25.64
N THR A 351 17.67 6.02 24.42
CA THR A 351 16.26 5.93 24.04
C THR A 351 15.71 4.52 24.26
N ALA A 352 16.34 3.51 23.69
CA ALA A 352 15.91 2.13 23.86
C ALA A 352 15.91 1.68 25.32
N ALA A 353 16.94 2.04 26.08
CA ALA A 353 17.00 1.68 27.51
C ALA A 353 15.86 2.33 28.32
N LEU A 354 15.48 3.58 28.04
CA LEU A 354 14.35 4.24 28.68
C LEU A 354 13.00 3.60 28.32
N GLU A 355 12.80 3.27 27.04
CA GLU A 355 11.60 2.59 26.55
C GLU A 355 11.42 1.22 27.23
N GLU A 356 12.48 0.43 27.25
CA GLU A 356 12.46 -0.91 27.84
C GLU A 356 12.29 -0.87 29.37
N LEU A 357 12.94 0.08 30.06
CA LEU A 357 12.75 0.27 31.48
C LEU A 357 11.31 0.65 31.84
N ALA A 358 10.70 1.56 31.08
CA ALA A 358 9.31 1.95 31.27
C ALA A 358 8.32 0.80 31.03
N SER A 359 8.61 -0.05 30.04
CA SER A 359 7.74 -1.17 29.64
C SER A 359 7.82 -2.34 30.61
N HIS A 360 9.03 -2.73 31.03
CA HIS A 360 9.26 -3.96 31.78
C HIS A 360 9.36 -3.76 33.30
N TRP A 361 9.72 -2.55 33.76
CA TRP A 361 9.88 -2.21 35.21
C TRP A 361 9.08 -0.96 35.63
N PRO A 362 7.82 -0.80 35.25
CA PRO A 362 7.04 0.41 35.54
C PRO A 362 6.79 0.63 37.05
N ASN A 363 6.90 -0.42 37.86
CA ASN A 363 6.67 -0.39 39.28
C ASN A 363 7.92 -0.05 40.12
N GLU A 364 9.09 0.03 39.49
CA GLU A 364 10.30 0.43 40.21
C GLU A 364 10.27 1.94 40.52
N PRO A 365 10.48 2.34 41.78
CA PRO A 365 10.19 3.71 42.24
C PRO A 365 11.09 4.78 41.62
N ASP A 366 12.22 4.40 41.07
CA ASP A 366 13.20 5.32 40.48
C ASP A 366 13.06 5.48 38.95
N ILE A 367 12.20 4.71 38.30
CA ILE A 367 12.01 4.79 36.82
C ILE A 367 11.29 6.08 36.44
N TYR A 368 10.17 6.41 37.08
CA TYR A 368 9.45 7.66 36.80
C TYR A 368 10.32 8.90 36.98
N PRO A 369 11.10 9.04 38.13
CA PRO A 369 12.06 10.13 38.30
C PRO A 369 13.16 10.14 37.22
N LEU A 370 13.68 8.98 36.81
CA LEU A 370 14.70 8.89 35.76
C LEU A 370 14.15 9.40 34.43
N LEU A 371 12.98 8.92 34.01
CA LEU A 371 12.32 9.36 32.79
C LEU A 371 12.06 10.86 32.81
N LYS A 372 11.54 11.39 33.92
CA LYS A 372 11.28 12.82 34.06
C LYS A 372 12.56 13.64 33.92
N ASN A 373 13.63 13.23 34.57
CA ASN A 373 14.94 13.89 34.45
C ASN A 373 15.42 13.88 32.98
N LYS A 374 15.32 12.74 32.31
CA LYS A 374 15.74 12.62 30.90
C LYS A 374 14.87 13.44 29.95
N ALA A 375 13.58 13.51 30.19
CA ALA A 375 12.67 14.37 29.44
C ALA A 375 12.98 15.86 29.55
N GLU A 376 13.44 16.31 30.77
CA GLU A 376 13.77 17.70 31.05
C GLU A 376 15.20 18.07 30.63
N SER A 377 16.18 17.16 30.72
CA SER A 377 17.60 17.53 30.70
C SER A 377 18.47 16.81 29.66
N ASP A 378 18.01 15.76 28.96
CA ASP A 378 18.88 15.09 27.97
C ASP A 378 19.20 16.01 26.79
N ALA A 379 20.44 15.97 26.35
CA ALA A 379 20.93 16.81 25.24
C ALA A 379 20.23 16.51 23.92
N SER A 380 19.75 15.27 23.72
CA SER A 380 19.09 14.85 22.50
C SER A 380 17.57 15.00 22.60
N SER A 381 16.96 15.73 21.65
CA SER A 381 15.50 15.86 21.55
C SER A 381 14.80 14.51 21.39
N SER A 382 15.41 13.56 20.66
CA SER A 382 14.84 12.21 20.50
C SER A 382 14.74 11.44 21.83
N VAL A 383 15.73 11.59 22.72
CA VAL A 383 15.70 10.97 24.07
C VAL A 383 14.65 11.66 24.93
N ARG A 384 14.59 13.00 24.91
CA ARG A 384 13.56 13.75 25.66
C ARG A 384 12.15 13.32 25.20
N ARG A 385 11.93 13.22 23.89
CA ARG A 385 10.67 12.79 23.26
C ARG A 385 10.24 11.40 23.74
N SER A 386 11.15 10.42 23.64
CA SER A 386 10.87 9.05 24.06
C SER A 386 10.56 8.96 25.55
N ALA A 387 11.26 9.74 26.38
CA ALA A 387 10.98 9.80 27.82
C ALA A 387 9.58 10.38 28.12
N VAL A 388 9.14 11.41 27.38
CA VAL A 388 7.77 11.97 27.50
C VAL A 388 6.72 10.94 27.11
N GLN A 389 6.92 10.25 26.00
CA GLN A 389 6.02 9.19 25.52
C GLN A 389 5.96 8.02 26.52
N ALA A 390 7.09 7.60 27.05
CA ALA A 390 7.19 6.53 28.03
C ALA A 390 6.46 6.88 29.34
N ILE A 391 6.58 8.13 29.83
CA ILE A 391 5.85 8.62 31.01
C ILE A 391 4.34 8.60 30.73
N ALA A 392 3.90 9.11 29.58
CA ALA A 392 2.48 9.21 29.24
C ALA A 392 1.82 7.83 29.14
N SER A 393 2.47 6.86 28.49
CA SER A 393 1.95 5.50 28.31
C SER A 393 2.10 4.62 29.56
N GLY A 394 3.18 4.76 30.31
CA GLY A 394 3.44 3.93 31.49
C GLY A 394 2.64 4.34 32.74
N TRP A 395 2.28 5.61 32.87
CA TRP A 395 1.57 6.16 34.06
C TRP A 395 0.37 7.03 33.69
N PRO A 396 -0.60 6.53 32.88
CA PRO A 396 -1.73 7.35 32.42
C PRO A 396 -2.67 7.81 33.54
N GLY A 397 -2.75 7.06 34.66
CA GLY A 397 -3.59 7.40 35.82
C GLY A 397 -2.91 8.27 36.87
N ASN A 398 -1.64 8.63 36.69
CA ASN A 398 -0.90 9.43 37.70
C ASN A 398 -1.18 10.93 37.50
N PRO A 399 -1.73 11.65 38.52
CA PRO A 399 -1.97 13.10 38.43
C PRO A 399 -0.71 13.92 38.13
N GLN A 400 0.45 13.44 38.52
CA GLN A 400 1.72 14.10 38.24
C GLN A 400 2.07 14.06 36.77
N THR A 401 1.65 13.02 36.03
CA THR A 401 1.88 12.87 34.58
C THR A 401 1.17 13.98 33.81
N LEU A 402 -0.10 14.21 34.05
CA LEU A 402 -0.84 15.30 33.41
C LEU A 402 -0.22 16.66 33.68
N THR A 403 0.18 16.93 34.96
CA THR A 403 0.84 18.19 35.32
C THR A 403 2.19 18.35 34.63
N PHE A 404 2.96 17.27 34.51
CA PHE A 404 4.24 17.25 33.80
C PHE A 404 4.06 17.54 32.31
N LEU A 405 3.12 16.85 31.65
CA LEU A 405 2.82 17.07 30.23
C LEU A 405 2.32 18.50 29.94
N LYS A 406 1.50 19.08 30.83
CA LYS A 406 1.06 20.48 30.70
C LYS A 406 2.24 21.46 30.76
N ASN A 407 3.22 21.21 31.63
CA ASN A 407 4.40 22.06 31.74
C ASN A 407 5.23 22.00 30.43
N ILE A 408 5.39 20.81 29.82
CA ILE A 408 6.07 20.67 28.54
C ILE A 408 5.29 21.37 27.45
N ALA A 409 3.99 21.11 27.35
CA ALA A 409 3.12 21.69 26.30
C ALA A 409 3.11 23.23 26.30
N LEU A 410 3.27 23.85 27.50
CA LEU A 410 3.23 25.31 27.65
C LEU A 410 4.60 25.98 27.58
N GLY A 411 5.70 25.26 27.87
CA GLY A 411 6.97 25.92 28.12
C GLY A 411 8.23 25.30 27.53
N ASP A 412 8.15 24.13 26.90
CA ASP A 412 9.34 23.55 26.29
C ASP A 412 9.76 24.35 25.04
N ARG A 413 11.07 24.50 24.85
CA ARG A 413 11.64 25.22 23.69
C ARG A 413 11.52 24.45 22.39
N ASP A 414 11.42 23.13 22.49
CA ASP A 414 11.33 22.22 21.36
C ASP A 414 9.85 22.06 20.95
N ALA A 415 9.50 22.53 19.76
CA ALA A 415 8.14 22.43 19.23
C ALA A 415 7.66 20.98 19.13
N ASP A 416 8.53 20.06 18.72
CA ASP A 416 8.21 18.64 18.62
C ASP A 416 7.84 18.03 19.99
N LEU A 417 8.48 18.48 21.07
CA LEU A 417 8.13 18.03 22.43
C LEU A 417 6.77 18.60 22.86
N ARG A 418 6.48 19.86 22.51
CA ARG A 418 5.16 20.42 22.79
C ARG A 418 4.05 19.67 22.05
N GLU A 419 4.28 19.35 20.76
CA GLU A 419 3.34 18.56 19.95
C GLU A 419 3.03 17.20 20.59
N ILE A 420 4.07 16.46 20.97
CA ILE A 420 3.90 15.16 21.63
C ILE A 420 3.17 15.28 22.96
N ALA A 421 3.53 16.25 23.79
CA ALA A 421 2.85 16.44 25.06
C ALA A 421 1.35 16.72 24.86
N LEU A 422 1.00 17.52 23.86
CA LEU A 422 -0.40 17.82 23.49
C LEU A 422 -1.15 16.60 22.98
N GLN A 423 -0.53 15.81 22.11
CA GLN A 423 -1.10 14.54 21.63
C GLN A 423 -1.34 13.56 22.80
N GLN A 424 -0.38 13.45 23.71
CA GLN A 424 -0.51 12.57 24.86
C GLN A 424 -1.58 13.06 25.85
N ILE A 425 -1.72 14.37 26.06
CA ILE A 425 -2.80 14.95 26.88
C ILE A 425 -4.15 14.63 26.25
N ALA A 426 -4.32 14.85 24.95
CA ALA A 426 -5.58 14.61 24.26
C ALA A 426 -5.97 13.13 24.26
N ALA A 427 -5.01 12.22 24.07
CA ALA A 427 -5.24 10.78 24.06
C ALA A 427 -5.48 10.19 25.46
N GLY A 428 -4.70 10.62 26.44
CA GLY A 428 -4.73 10.05 27.80
C GLY A 428 -5.79 10.65 28.73
N TRP A 429 -6.18 11.90 28.51
CA TRP A 429 -7.13 12.64 29.36
C TRP A 429 -8.20 13.40 28.55
N PRO A 430 -8.91 12.75 27.60
CA PRO A 430 -9.87 13.44 26.73
C PRO A 430 -11.01 14.10 27.50
N ASP A 431 -11.49 13.45 28.57
CA ASP A 431 -12.63 13.90 29.39
C ASP A 431 -12.22 14.79 30.58
N HIS A 432 -10.93 15.09 30.72
CA HIS A 432 -10.48 15.93 31.86
C HIS A 432 -10.89 17.39 31.61
N PRO A 433 -11.51 18.08 32.62
CA PRO A 433 -12.13 19.40 32.43
C PRO A 433 -11.15 20.49 31.98
N GLU A 434 -9.86 20.32 32.21
CA GLU A 434 -8.84 21.28 31.78
C GLU A 434 -8.24 20.98 30.40
N THR A 435 -8.50 19.80 29.81
CA THR A 435 -7.87 19.41 28.54
C THR A 435 -8.33 20.30 27.38
N LEU A 436 -9.61 20.39 27.15
CA LEU A 436 -10.13 21.22 26.04
C LEU A 436 -9.77 22.69 26.17
N PRO A 437 -9.95 23.37 27.34
CA PRO A 437 -9.53 24.77 27.51
C PRO A 437 -8.02 25.00 27.31
N LEU A 438 -7.18 24.04 27.74
CA LEU A 438 -5.74 24.12 27.53
C LEU A 438 -5.38 24.05 26.05
N LEU A 439 -5.95 23.08 25.31
CA LEU A 439 -5.69 22.90 23.89
C LEU A 439 -6.13 24.16 23.11
N GLN A 440 -7.32 24.66 23.33
CA GLN A 440 -7.81 25.88 22.66
C GLN A 440 -6.92 27.10 22.96
N LYS A 441 -6.53 27.30 24.23
CA LYS A 441 -5.62 28.38 24.62
C LYS A 441 -4.27 28.31 23.88
N ILE A 442 -3.73 27.09 23.71
CA ILE A 442 -2.46 26.91 22.99
C ILE A 442 -2.66 27.20 21.50
N ALA A 443 -3.74 26.73 20.88
CA ALA A 443 -4.02 27.05 19.47
C ALA A 443 -4.05 28.56 19.21
N ASP A 444 -4.62 29.32 20.13
CA ASP A 444 -4.75 30.78 19.98
C ASP A 444 -3.43 31.53 20.20
N SER A 445 -2.50 30.98 20.99
CA SER A 445 -1.26 31.66 21.42
C SER A 445 0.02 31.12 20.79
N GLU A 446 0.00 29.96 20.16
CA GLU A 446 1.18 29.29 19.62
C GLU A 446 1.63 29.87 18.29
N ASP A 447 2.91 30.13 18.13
CA ASP A 447 3.49 30.68 16.90
C ASP A 447 3.78 29.61 15.85
N TYR A 448 4.18 28.41 16.27
CA TYR A 448 4.49 27.31 15.35
C TYR A 448 3.22 26.67 14.80
N TRP A 449 3.07 26.73 13.48
CA TRP A 449 1.88 26.20 12.82
C TRP A 449 1.71 24.68 12.97
N THR A 450 2.82 23.92 13.07
CA THR A 450 2.79 22.47 13.30
C THR A 450 2.14 22.12 14.63
N VAL A 451 2.48 22.86 15.69
CA VAL A 451 1.87 22.69 17.00
C VAL A 451 0.38 23.05 16.94
N ARG A 452 0.01 24.17 16.27
CA ARG A 452 -1.40 24.52 16.11
C ARG A 452 -2.18 23.47 15.34
N GLN A 453 -1.60 22.89 14.27
CA GLN A 453 -2.20 21.80 13.53
C GLN A 453 -2.52 20.59 14.42
N VAL A 454 -1.55 20.12 15.19
CA VAL A 454 -1.74 19.02 16.15
C VAL A 454 -2.84 19.35 17.18
N VAL A 455 -2.90 20.59 17.64
CA VAL A 455 -3.96 21.03 18.56
C VAL A 455 -5.33 21.00 17.90
N VAL A 456 -5.46 21.40 16.64
CA VAL A 456 -6.72 21.37 15.89
C VAL A 456 -7.23 19.93 15.77
N GLU A 457 -6.36 19.00 15.41
CA GLU A 457 -6.68 17.56 15.35
C GLU A 457 -7.11 17.02 16.73
N ALA A 458 -6.36 17.39 17.78
CA ALA A 458 -6.61 16.97 19.15
C ALA A 458 -7.96 17.50 19.68
N VAL A 459 -8.26 18.78 19.48
CA VAL A 459 -9.54 19.42 19.90
C VAL A 459 -10.71 18.79 19.15
N ALA A 460 -10.57 18.58 17.84
CA ALA A 460 -11.59 17.93 17.03
C ALA A 460 -11.85 16.48 17.48
N ALA A 461 -10.81 15.75 17.91
CA ALA A 461 -10.93 14.39 18.42
C ALA A 461 -11.62 14.33 19.79
N VAL A 462 -11.18 15.17 20.74
CA VAL A 462 -11.67 15.20 22.12
C VAL A 462 -13.13 15.65 22.21
N ALA A 463 -13.56 16.58 21.37
CA ALA A 463 -14.88 17.21 21.47
C ALA A 463 -15.71 17.14 20.18
N SER A 464 -15.69 15.99 19.50
CA SER A 464 -16.32 15.76 18.18
C SER A 464 -17.86 15.98 18.13
N GLY A 465 -18.55 16.16 19.24
CA GLY A 465 -19.98 16.49 19.31
C GLY A 465 -20.27 17.94 19.69
N SER A 466 -19.26 18.74 20.04
CA SER A 466 -19.43 20.07 20.57
C SER A 466 -19.74 21.12 19.50
N LEU A 467 -20.79 21.93 19.71
CA LEU A 467 -21.14 23.07 18.87
C LEU A 467 -20.11 24.20 18.99
N GLU A 468 -19.58 24.39 20.19
CA GLU A 468 -18.55 25.40 20.45
C GLU A 468 -17.26 25.11 19.67
N VAL A 469 -16.82 23.82 19.69
CA VAL A 469 -15.64 23.38 18.94
C VAL A 469 -15.91 23.45 17.44
N PHE A 470 -17.10 23.11 16.96
CA PHE A 470 -17.46 23.28 15.55
C PHE A 470 -17.32 24.75 15.11
N GLY A 471 -17.89 25.70 15.87
CA GLY A 471 -17.76 27.14 15.58
C GLY A 471 -16.30 27.64 15.64
N TRP A 472 -15.52 27.12 16.58
CA TRP A 472 -14.09 27.43 16.67
C TRP A 472 -13.31 26.91 15.46
N LEU A 473 -13.55 25.67 15.00
CA LEU A 473 -12.97 25.12 13.77
C LEU A 473 -13.38 25.91 12.52
N GLN A 474 -14.63 26.33 12.43
CA GLN A 474 -15.11 27.20 11.35
C GLN A 474 -14.32 28.51 11.28
N ASN A 475 -14.04 29.12 12.43
CA ASN A 475 -13.23 30.33 12.48
C ASN A 475 -11.78 30.06 12.01
N LEU A 476 -11.14 28.98 12.49
CA LEU A 476 -9.79 28.62 12.06
C LEU A 476 -9.72 28.29 10.56
N ALA A 477 -10.69 27.56 10.02
CA ALA A 477 -10.76 27.24 8.59
C ALA A 477 -10.79 28.50 7.70
N GLY A 478 -11.44 29.57 8.19
CA GLY A 478 -11.55 30.84 7.46
C GLY A 478 -10.45 31.86 7.75
N SER A 479 -9.72 31.76 8.86
CA SER A 479 -8.91 32.89 9.35
C SER A 479 -7.52 32.56 9.89
N ASP A 480 -7.12 31.29 10.06
CA ASP A 480 -5.76 31.00 10.51
C ASP A 480 -4.73 31.53 9.49
N ARG A 481 -3.65 32.09 9.99
CA ARG A 481 -2.56 32.68 9.19
C ARG A 481 -1.79 31.65 8.35
N HIS A 482 -1.88 30.35 8.69
CA HIS A 482 -1.14 29.28 8.02
C HIS A 482 -2.09 28.33 7.29
N LEU A 483 -1.79 28.09 6.01
CA LEU A 483 -2.61 27.27 5.13
C LEU A 483 -2.89 25.88 5.71
N ASN A 484 -1.87 25.17 6.17
CA ASN A 484 -2.01 23.80 6.69
C ASN A 484 -2.96 23.72 7.90
N VAL A 485 -3.02 24.74 8.74
CA VAL A 485 -3.97 24.79 9.87
C VAL A 485 -5.39 24.94 9.36
N ARG A 486 -5.60 25.81 8.34
CA ARG A 486 -6.91 25.96 7.68
C ARG A 486 -7.35 24.66 7.00
N GLU A 487 -6.44 23.99 6.28
CA GLU A 487 -6.69 22.69 5.64
C GLU A 487 -7.12 21.64 6.68
N THR A 488 -6.35 21.50 7.76
CA THR A 488 -6.68 20.55 8.84
C THR A 488 -8.04 20.85 9.46
N ALA A 489 -8.37 22.11 9.69
CA ALA A 489 -9.68 22.47 10.22
C ALA A 489 -10.82 22.09 9.27
N VAL A 490 -10.65 22.28 7.96
CA VAL A 490 -11.61 21.85 6.92
C VAL A 490 -11.78 20.33 6.92
N GLU A 491 -10.67 19.59 6.92
CA GLU A 491 -10.69 18.13 6.89
C GLU A 491 -11.35 17.54 8.15
N GLU A 492 -11.02 18.05 9.33
CA GLU A 492 -11.64 17.61 10.58
C GLU A 492 -13.13 17.98 10.67
N ILE A 493 -13.53 19.15 10.18
CA ILE A 493 -14.96 19.52 10.05
C ILE A 493 -15.69 18.53 9.15
N ALA A 494 -15.19 18.25 7.96
CA ALA A 494 -15.83 17.34 7.01
C ALA A 494 -15.90 15.90 7.56
N LYS A 495 -14.84 15.43 8.22
CA LYS A 495 -14.72 14.09 8.77
C LYS A 495 -15.65 13.84 9.97
N ARG A 496 -15.76 14.78 10.89
CA ARG A 496 -16.41 14.55 12.19
C ARG A 496 -17.81 15.18 12.32
N TRP A 497 -18.10 16.21 11.53
CA TRP A 497 -19.38 16.91 11.57
C TRP A 497 -20.19 16.79 10.27
N SER A 498 -19.87 15.83 9.39
CA SER A 498 -20.61 15.56 8.13
C SER A 498 -22.11 15.26 8.34
N HIS A 499 -22.48 14.73 9.50
CA HIS A 499 -23.86 14.44 9.88
C HIS A 499 -24.73 15.67 10.19
N ARG A 500 -24.15 16.85 10.29
CA ARG A 500 -24.85 18.10 10.61
C ARG A 500 -25.28 18.83 9.34
N GLY A 501 -26.52 19.28 9.31
CA GLY A 501 -27.09 19.96 8.14
C GLY A 501 -26.40 21.29 7.77
N GLU A 502 -25.75 21.96 8.73
CA GLU A 502 -25.04 23.23 8.51
C GLU A 502 -23.62 23.07 7.94
N THR A 503 -23.02 21.86 8.03
CA THR A 503 -21.61 21.66 7.65
C THR A 503 -21.38 21.79 6.15
N LEU A 504 -22.19 21.12 5.34
CA LEU A 504 -22.05 21.20 3.88
C LEU A 504 -22.30 22.62 3.32
N PRO A 505 -23.35 23.35 3.75
CA PRO A 505 -23.50 24.77 3.36
C PRO A 505 -22.33 25.66 3.76
N PHE A 506 -21.77 25.47 4.95
CA PHE A 506 -20.59 26.21 5.41
C PHE A 506 -19.38 25.94 4.51
N LEU A 507 -19.03 24.67 4.25
CA LEU A 507 -17.87 24.35 3.40
C LEU A 507 -18.06 24.89 1.97
N LYS A 508 -19.28 24.83 1.41
CA LYS A 508 -19.58 25.44 0.11
C LYS A 508 -19.41 26.96 0.13
N SER A 509 -19.86 27.64 1.19
CA SER A 509 -19.67 29.09 1.32
C SER A 509 -18.20 29.48 1.46
N LEU A 510 -17.39 28.60 2.06
CA LEU A 510 -15.94 28.81 2.17
C LEU A 510 -15.27 28.69 0.81
N VAL A 511 -15.72 27.77 -0.07
CA VAL A 511 -15.26 27.70 -1.48
C VAL A 511 -15.51 28.99 -2.21
N ASP A 512 -16.68 29.64 -2.01
CA ASP A 512 -17.03 30.87 -2.69
C ASP A 512 -16.20 32.10 -2.23
N SER A 513 -15.61 32.04 -1.03
CA SER A 513 -14.86 33.17 -0.44
C SER A 513 -13.33 32.97 -0.42
N GLU A 514 -12.85 31.77 -0.60
CA GLU A 514 -11.41 31.44 -0.55
C GLU A 514 -10.71 31.82 -1.87
N GLN A 515 -9.45 32.19 -1.78
CA GLN A 515 -8.59 32.52 -2.92
C GLN A 515 -7.36 31.62 -3.06
N ASP A 516 -7.06 30.85 -2.04
CA ASP A 516 -5.94 29.92 -2.10
C ASP A 516 -6.36 28.64 -2.84
N SER A 517 -5.75 28.39 -3.99
CA SER A 517 -6.09 27.26 -4.86
C SER A 517 -5.83 25.87 -4.23
N HIS A 518 -4.85 25.80 -3.29
CA HIS A 518 -4.61 24.56 -2.52
C HIS A 518 -5.77 24.28 -1.57
N LEU A 519 -6.18 25.25 -0.76
CA LEU A 519 -7.30 25.08 0.17
C LEU A 519 -8.61 24.81 -0.57
N LEU A 520 -8.83 25.49 -1.72
CA LEU A 520 -9.97 25.21 -2.60
C LEU A 520 -9.99 23.75 -3.05
N SER A 521 -8.84 23.17 -3.44
CA SER A 521 -8.75 21.77 -3.83
C SER A 521 -9.03 20.81 -2.65
N VAL A 522 -8.58 21.16 -1.44
CA VAL A 522 -8.88 20.41 -0.20
C VAL A 522 -10.37 20.48 0.13
N LEU A 523 -10.99 21.65 0.01
CA LEU A 523 -12.43 21.83 0.21
C LEU A 523 -13.24 20.95 -0.74
N VAL A 524 -12.91 20.92 -2.03
CA VAL A 524 -13.58 20.07 -3.03
C VAL A 524 -13.51 18.61 -2.62
N ARG A 525 -12.32 18.11 -2.31
CA ARG A 525 -12.13 16.72 -1.87
C ARG A 525 -12.89 16.41 -0.58
N SER A 526 -12.82 17.31 0.40
CA SER A 526 -13.48 17.13 1.70
C SER A 526 -14.99 17.10 1.59
N ILE A 527 -15.58 17.96 0.75
CA ILE A 527 -17.02 17.98 0.47
C ILE A 527 -17.46 16.67 -0.18
N VAL A 528 -16.75 16.20 -1.22
CA VAL A 528 -17.14 14.98 -1.92
C VAL A 528 -17.03 13.76 -1.02
N ARG A 529 -15.94 13.64 -0.26
CA ARG A 529 -15.73 12.52 0.68
C ARG A 529 -16.69 12.51 1.87
N GLY A 530 -17.09 13.69 2.33
CA GLY A 530 -18.04 13.82 3.44
C GLY A 530 -19.49 13.53 3.04
N TRP A 531 -19.86 13.78 1.78
CA TRP A 531 -21.24 13.64 1.28
C TRP A 531 -21.29 13.01 -0.12
N PRO A 532 -20.75 11.80 -0.31
CA PRO A 532 -20.69 11.16 -1.64
C PRO A 532 -22.09 10.86 -2.21
N ASP A 533 -23.06 10.54 -1.35
CA ASP A 533 -24.41 10.13 -1.73
C ASP A 533 -25.42 11.29 -1.77
N ALA A 534 -25.00 12.52 -1.45
CA ALA A 534 -25.93 13.66 -1.47
C ALA A 534 -26.19 14.09 -2.93
N PRO A 535 -27.47 14.19 -3.35
CA PRO A 535 -27.81 14.50 -4.75
C PRO A 535 -27.21 15.81 -5.28
N GLU A 536 -27.06 16.78 -4.38
CA GLU A 536 -26.46 18.08 -4.72
C GLU A 536 -24.93 18.05 -4.84
N THR A 537 -24.24 17.03 -4.31
CA THR A 537 -22.76 16.94 -4.39
C THR A 537 -22.31 16.74 -5.81
N LEU A 538 -22.91 15.83 -6.55
CA LEU A 538 -22.59 15.57 -7.95
C LEU A 538 -22.84 16.84 -8.81
N SER A 539 -24.00 17.47 -8.63
CA SER A 539 -24.34 18.68 -9.40
C SER A 539 -23.39 19.84 -9.09
N TRP A 540 -23.05 20.02 -7.84
CA TRP A 540 -22.08 21.03 -7.41
C TRP A 540 -20.68 20.74 -7.93
N LEU A 541 -20.23 19.46 -7.87
CA LEU A 541 -18.90 19.06 -8.33
C LEU A 541 -18.73 19.28 -9.85
N LYS A 542 -19.79 19.05 -10.63
CA LYS A 542 -19.78 19.37 -12.07
C LYS A 542 -19.51 20.86 -12.35
N ILE A 543 -20.00 21.77 -11.50
CA ILE A 543 -19.73 23.20 -11.63
C ILE A 543 -18.24 23.48 -11.37
N GLN A 544 -17.59 22.75 -10.46
CA GLN A 544 -16.17 22.93 -10.15
C GLN A 544 -15.24 22.54 -11.31
N LEU A 545 -15.71 21.78 -12.29
CA LEU A 545 -14.96 21.53 -13.54
C LEU A 545 -14.67 22.80 -14.33
N ASP A 546 -15.48 23.85 -14.16
CA ASP A 546 -15.33 25.12 -14.86
C ASP A 546 -14.74 26.22 -13.96
N SER A 547 -14.17 25.84 -12.82
CA SER A 547 -13.42 26.75 -11.94
C SER A 547 -12.27 27.45 -12.69
N GLY A 548 -11.99 28.69 -12.38
CA GLY A 548 -10.79 29.39 -12.87
C GLY A 548 -9.47 28.76 -12.41
N GLU A 549 -9.48 28.07 -11.28
CA GLU A 549 -8.29 27.46 -10.67
C GLU A 549 -8.06 26.03 -11.17
N ALA A 550 -6.90 25.77 -11.78
CA ALA A 550 -6.54 24.44 -12.31
C ALA A 550 -6.58 23.34 -11.24
N LEU A 551 -6.06 23.60 -10.04
CA LEU A 551 -6.07 22.62 -8.93
C LEU A 551 -7.48 22.21 -8.49
N VAL A 552 -8.44 23.12 -8.59
CA VAL A 552 -9.86 22.83 -8.31
C VAL A 552 -10.43 21.92 -9.40
N ARG A 553 -10.15 22.23 -10.68
CA ARG A 553 -10.58 21.41 -11.81
C ARG A 553 -9.95 20.01 -11.75
N GLU A 554 -8.66 19.89 -11.39
CA GLU A 554 -7.98 18.62 -11.17
C GLU A 554 -8.65 17.79 -10.06
N ALA A 555 -8.95 18.42 -8.92
CA ALA A 555 -9.66 17.76 -7.83
C ALA A 555 -11.07 17.31 -8.26
N ALA A 556 -11.79 18.13 -9.00
CA ALA A 556 -13.12 17.80 -9.51
C ALA A 556 -13.08 16.62 -10.49
N VAL A 557 -12.11 16.59 -11.41
CA VAL A 557 -11.90 15.47 -12.35
C VAL A 557 -11.63 14.17 -11.59
N LEU A 558 -10.72 14.18 -10.62
CA LEU A 558 -10.35 13.00 -9.82
C LEU A 558 -11.54 12.46 -9.03
N GLU A 559 -12.24 13.33 -8.31
CA GLU A 559 -13.36 12.92 -7.47
C GLU A 559 -14.59 12.45 -8.30
N LEU A 560 -14.84 13.04 -9.49
CA LEU A 560 -15.88 12.56 -10.41
C LEU A 560 -15.55 11.15 -10.95
N ALA A 561 -14.32 10.96 -11.41
CA ALA A 561 -13.89 9.67 -11.95
C ALA A 561 -13.92 8.55 -10.89
N TYR A 562 -13.57 8.88 -9.64
CA TYR A 562 -13.50 7.90 -8.54
C TYR A 562 -14.87 7.51 -8.00
N ASN A 563 -15.76 8.50 -7.77
CA ASN A 563 -17.02 8.26 -7.08
C ASN A 563 -18.17 7.86 -8.01
N TRP A 564 -18.11 8.22 -9.31
CA TRP A 564 -19.17 7.92 -10.30
C TRP A 564 -18.63 7.24 -11.58
N PRO A 565 -17.85 6.15 -11.47
CA PRO A 565 -17.16 5.52 -12.62
C PRO A 565 -18.09 4.92 -13.65
N ASP A 566 -19.33 4.57 -13.28
CA ASP A 566 -20.31 3.92 -14.16
C ASP A 566 -21.32 4.92 -14.78
N ASN A 567 -21.15 6.21 -14.53
CA ASN A 567 -22.06 7.25 -15.03
C ASN A 567 -21.62 7.75 -16.44
N PRO A 568 -22.44 7.52 -17.50
CA PRO A 568 -22.06 7.94 -18.86
C PRO A 568 -21.89 9.45 -19.05
N GLU A 569 -22.60 10.27 -18.27
CA GLU A 569 -22.45 11.73 -18.31
C GLU A 569 -21.07 12.16 -17.82
N ILE A 570 -20.51 11.46 -16.82
CA ILE A 570 -19.16 11.75 -16.30
C ILE A 570 -18.12 11.49 -17.38
N TRP A 571 -18.27 10.40 -18.16
CA TRP A 571 -17.37 10.13 -19.28
C TRP A 571 -17.32 11.32 -20.25
N MET A 572 -18.48 11.86 -20.65
CA MET A 572 -18.56 13.01 -21.58
C MET A 572 -17.92 14.29 -21.01
N LEU A 573 -18.11 14.53 -19.69
CA LEU A 573 -17.50 15.68 -19.02
C LEU A 573 -15.98 15.55 -18.93
N LEU A 574 -15.48 14.39 -18.60
CA LEU A 574 -14.04 14.11 -18.54
C LEU A 574 -13.40 14.17 -19.94
N GLU A 575 -14.09 13.67 -20.97
CA GLU A 575 -13.66 13.77 -22.37
C GLU A 575 -13.50 15.25 -22.76
N ALA A 576 -14.50 16.10 -22.47
CA ALA A 576 -14.43 17.52 -22.77
C ALA A 576 -13.25 18.20 -22.04
N LYS A 577 -12.97 17.82 -20.78
CA LYS A 577 -11.82 18.34 -20.04
C LYS A 577 -10.48 17.84 -20.57
N ALA A 578 -10.39 16.56 -20.94
CA ALA A 578 -9.18 15.99 -21.55
C ALA A 578 -8.88 16.55 -22.96
N GLU A 579 -9.88 17.10 -23.64
CA GLU A 579 -9.72 17.71 -24.96
C GLU A 579 -9.43 19.21 -24.93
N GLY A 580 -10.12 19.94 -24.07
CA GLY A 580 -10.19 21.39 -24.18
C GLY A 580 -9.79 22.19 -22.96
N ASP A 581 -9.37 21.56 -21.85
CA ASP A 581 -8.91 22.33 -20.69
C ASP A 581 -7.60 23.06 -21.00
N GLU A 582 -7.48 24.29 -20.56
CA GLU A 582 -6.28 25.11 -20.77
C GLU A 582 -5.05 24.54 -20.04
N SER A 583 -5.26 23.86 -18.88
CA SER A 583 -4.17 23.23 -18.11
C SER A 583 -3.82 21.85 -18.67
N PRO A 584 -2.57 21.62 -19.11
CA PRO A 584 -2.11 20.29 -19.49
C PRO A 584 -2.28 19.25 -18.38
N ALA A 585 -2.12 19.65 -17.10
CA ALA A 585 -2.28 18.76 -15.96
C ALA A 585 -3.73 18.27 -15.82
N VAL A 586 -4.71 19.15 -16.01
CA VAL A 586 -6.14 18.77 -16.04
C VAL A 586 -6.42 17.80 -17.19
N ARG A 587 -5.92 18.12 -18.41
CA ARG A 587 -6.07 17.24 -19.58
C ARG A 587 -5.47 15.85 -19.34
N GLN A 588 -4.26 15.80 -18.76
CA GLN A 588 -3.57 14.57 -18.42
C GLN A 588 -4.36 13.71 -17.42
N ILE A 589 -4.80 14.31 -16.31
CA ILE A 589 -5.55 13.60 -15.26
C ILE A 589 -6.89 13.09 -15.83
N ALA A 590 -7.60 13.88 -16.60
CA ALA A 590 -8.85 13.49 -17.23
C ALA A 590 -8.63 12.33 -18.23
N LEU A 591 -7.59 12.41 -19.08
CA LEU A 591 -7.21 11.37 -20.01
C LEU A 591 -6.88 10.03 -19.32
N GLN A 592 -6.05 10.07 -18.28
CA GLN A 592 -5.68 8.86 -17.53
C GLN A 592 -6.89 8.19 -16.89
N ASN A 593 -7.78 8.97 -16.28
CA ASN A 593 -8.99 8.44 -15.66
C ASN A 593 -9.96 7.86 -16.69
N LEU A 594 -10.13 8.51 -17.84
CA LEU A 594 -10.92 7.97 -18.96
C LEU A 594 -10.35 6.66 -19.49
N ALA A 595 -9.05 6.62 -19.76
CA ALA A 595 -8.38 5.44 -20.27
C ALA A 595 -8.50 4.23 -19.32
N ARG A 596 -8.39 4.47 -18.03
CA ARG A 596 -8.41 3.42 -17.00
C ARG A 596 -9.83 3.02 -16.58
N GLY A 597 -10.76 3.97 -16.59
CA GLY A 597 -12.14 3.74 -16.15
C GLY A 597 -13.04 3.10 -17.23
N TRP A 598 -12.75 3.34 -18.52
CA TRP A 598 -13.63 2.95 -19.64
C TRP A 598 -12.89 2.18 -20.75
N THR A 599 -12.03 1.24 -20.39
CA THR A 599 -11.22 0.41 -21.31
C THR A 599 -12.04 -0.44 -22.28
N ASN A 600 -13.27 -0.78 -21.94
CA ASN A 600 -14.12 -1.66 -22.75
C ASN A 600 -14.93 -0.91 -23.85
N GLN A 601 -14.79 0.40 -23.96
CA GLN A 601 -15.48 1.18 -24.98
C GLN A 601 -14.57 1.35 -26.20
N SER A 602 -15.05 0.94 -27.37
CA SER A 602 -14.30 1.10 -28.63
C SER A 602 -13.98 2.56 -28.96
N GLN A 603 -14.78 3.50 -28.48
CA GLN A 603 -14.56 4.94 -28.62
C GLN A 603 -13.30 5.41 -27.89
N THR A 604 -12.97 4.85 -26.70
CA THR A 604 -11.80 5.23 -25.91
C THR A 604 -10.50 5.01 -26.67
N PHE A 605 -10.38 3.92 -27.41
CA PHE A 605 -9.20 3.61 -28.23
C PHE A 605 -8.93 4.65 -29.32
N GLU A 606 -9.90 4.96 -30.16
CA GLU A 606 -9.74 5.94 -31.25
C GLU A 606 -9.55 7.37 -30.69
N TRP A 607 -10.22 7.67 -29.60
CA TRP A 607 -10.07 8.94 -28.91
C TRP A 607 -8.63 9.11 -28.35
N LEU A 608 -8.08 8.11 -27.68
CA LEU A 608 -6.70 8.12 -27.18
C LEU A 608 -5.68 8.29 -28.32
N LYS A 609 -5.89 7.60 -29.45
CA LYS A 609 -5.05 7.80 -30.64
C LYS A 609 -5.08 9.26 -31.13
N SER A 610 -6.27 9.86 -31.14
CA SER A 610 -6.42 11.27 -31.48
C SER A 610 -5.65 12.19 -30.52
N ARG A 611 -5.73 11.93 -29.21
CA ARG A 611 -4.98 12.72 -28.22
C ARG A 611 -3.46 12.53 -28.37
N ALA A 612 -2.97 11.30 -28.55
CA ALA A 612 -1.57 11.00 -28.81
C ALA A 612 -1.01 11.67 -30.09
N GLN A 613 -1.87 12.07 -31.01
CA GLN A 613 -1.48 12.77 -32.25
C GLN A 613 -1.60 14.30 -32.16
N LYS A 614 -2.64 14.79 -31.49
CA LYS A 614 -3.13 16.17 -31.70
C LYS A 614 -3.01 17.07 -30.46
N ASP A 615 -2.78 16.52 -29.27
CA ASP A 615 -2.65 17.38 -28.09
C ASP A 615 -1.45 18.33 -28.26
N GLU A 616 -1.63 19.57 -27.86
CA GLU A 616 -0.57 20.59 -27.96
C GLU A 616 0.60 20.27 -27.05
N ASP A 617 0.32 19.70 -25.88
CA ASP A 617 1.32 19.36 -24.88
C ASP A 617 1.92 17.98 -25.12
N SER A 618 3.24 17.90 -25.12
CA SER A 618 3.97 16.66 -25.38
C SER A 618 3.83 15.62 -24.26
N GLN A 619 3.68 16.06 -23.02
CA GLN A 619 3.48 15.13 -21.90
C GLN A 619 2.12 14.47 -22.00
N VAL A 620 1.09 15.20 -22.38
CA VAL A 620 -0.24 14.63 -22.64
C VAL A 620 -0.19 13.63 -23.79
N ARG A 621 0.53 13.95 -24.91
CA ARG A 621 0.73 12.99 -26.02
C ARG A 621 1.46 11.74 -25.57
N ALA A 622 2.54 11.86 -24.81
CA ALA A 622 3.31 10.72 -24.30
C ALA A 622 2.45 9.84 -23.38
N ILE A 623 1.67 10.44 -22.49
CA ILE A 623 0.78 9.72 -21.58
C ILE A 623 -0.34 9.01 -22.34
N ALA A 624 -0.89 9.63 -23.39
CA ALA A 624 -1.86 8.97 -24.25
C ALA A 624 -1.28 7.71 -24.90
N LEU A 625 0.00 7.74 -25.34
CA LEU A 625 0.71 6.56 -25.84
C LEU A 625 0.87 5.49 -24.76
N VAL A 626 1.24 5.87 -23.55
CA VAL A 626 1.37 4.96 -22.41
C VAL A 626 0.04 4.25 -22.11
N GLU A 627 -1.06 5.00 -22.04
CA GLU A 627 -2.37 4.41 -21.77
C GLU A 627 -2.89 3.55 -22.93
N LEU A 628 -2.58 3.90 -24.20
CA LEU A 628 -2.83 3.04 -25.36
C LEU A 628 -2.12 1.68 -25.22
N MET A 629 -0.85 1.70 -24.83
CA MET A 629 -0.07 0.46 -24.64
C MET A 629 -0.56 -0.35 -23.45
N ARG A 630 -1.09 0.29 -22.42
CA ARG A 630 -1.67 -0.37 -21.26
C ARG A 630 -2.93 -1.18 -21.64
N GLY A 631 -3.82 -0.60 -22.45
CA GLY A 631 -5.13 -1.16 -22.76
C GLY A 631 -5.24 -1.89 -24.09
N TRP A 632 -4.51 -1.45 -25.11
CA TRP A 632 -4.77 -1.81 -26.52
C TRP A 632 -3.51 -2.16 -27.32
N LYS A 633 -2.46 -2.65 -26.68
CA LYS A 633 -1.20 -3.01 -27.36
C LYS A 633 -1.36 -4.06 -28.48
N ASP A 634 -2.38 -4.93 -28.38
CA ASP A 634 -2.62 -6.02 -29.31
C ASP A 634 -3.57 -5.63 -30.47
N GLU A 635 -4.00 -4.38 -30.54
CA GLU A 635 -4.91 -3.90 -31.59
C GLU A 635 -4.21 -3.82 -32.95
N PRO A 636 -4.90 -4.22 -34.03
CA PRO A 636 -4.33 -4.14 -35.37
C PRO A 636 -3.94 -2.72 -35.78
N GLY A 637 -2.74 -2.58 -36.38
CA GLY A 637 -2.21 -1.29 -36.82
C GLY A 637 -1.51 -0.46 -35.71
N MET A 638 -1.40 -0.99 -34.50
CA MET A 638 -0.72 -0.28 -33.41
C MET A 638 0.78 -0.08 -33.67
N PHE A 639 1.46 -1.07 -34.25
CA PHE A 639 2.87 -0.93 -34.63
C PHE A 639 3.08 0.23 -35.61
N GLU A 640 2.25 0.31 -36.67
CA GLU A 640 2.33 1.38 -37.67
C GLU A 640 2.06 2.75 -37.04
N PHE A 641 1.10 2.82 -36.14
CA PHE A 641 0.78 4.03 -35.40
C PHE A 641 1.96 4.50 -34.54
N LEU A 642 2.56 3.61 -33.76
CA LEU A 642 3.73 3.93 -32.92
C LEU A 642 4.94 4.33 -33.77
N ARG A 643 5.19 3.64 -34.90
CA ARG A 643 6.24 4.01 -35.84
C ARG A 643 6.04 5.41 -36.40
N ASP A 644 4.81 5.77 -36.75
CA ASP A 644 4.47 7.12 -37.20
C ASP A 644 4.74 8.15 -36.09
N ARG A 645 4.35 7.88 -34.85
CA ARG A 645 4.65 8.77 -33.71
C ARG A 645 6.15 8.91 -33.45
N THR A 646 6.92 7.84 -33.55
CA THR A 646 8.38 7.88 -33.41
C THR A 646 9.02 8.77 -34.46
N LEU A 647 8.53 8.76 -35.70
CA LEU A 647 9.15 9.47 -36.83
C LEU A 647 8.65 10.93 -36.98
N SER A 648 7.37 11.18 -36.70
CA SER A 648 6.70 12.43 -37.08
C SER A 648 6.04 13.19 -35.94
N ASP A 649 6.20 12.77 -34.67
CA ASP A 649 5.75 13.62 -33.56
C ASP A 649 6.56 14.93 -33.54
N PRO A 650 5.91 16.11 -33.34
CA PRO A 650 6.59 17.38 -33.34
C PRO A 650 7.75 17.43 -32.34
N GLU A 651 8.90 17.90 -32.75
CA GLU A 651 10.04 18.12 -31.86
C GLU A 651 9.63 18.99 -30.67
N ASN A 652 9.92 18.49 -29.46
CA ASN A 652 9.62 19.22 -28.26
C ASN A 652 10.91 19.72 -27.62
N GLN A 653 11.16 21.02 -27.68
CA GLN A 653 12.31 21.66 -27.02
C GLN A 653 12.24 21.59 -25.48
N ASN A 654 11.08 21.23 -24.91
CA ASN A 654 10.82 21.24 -23.48
C ASN A 654 10.51 19.82 -22.89
N GLY A 655 10.51 18.76 -23.70
CA GLY A 655 10.20 17.42 -23.25
C GLY A 655 11.29 16.83 -22.36
N SER A 656 11.04 16.72 -21.07
CA SER A 656 11.94 16.01 -20.15
C SER A 656 11.66 14.52 -20.17
N PHE A 657 12.75 13.71 -20.15
CA PHE A 657 12.64 12.27 -19.90
C PHE A 657 11.86 11.99 -18.61
N PRO A 658 10.93 11.01 -18.59
CA PRO A 658 10.58 10.02 -19.63
C PRO A 658 9.44 10.43 -20.59
N TYR A 659 8.84 11.61 -20.47
CA TYR A 659 7.60 12.01 -21.15
C TYR A 659 7.81 12.64 -22.54
N ASN A 660 8.72 12.05 -23.35
CA ASN A 660 8.90 12.43 -24.74
C ASN A 660 8.11 11.47 -25.66
N PRO A 661 7.12 11.93 -26.44
CA PRO A 661 6.29 11.04 -27.25
C PRO A 661 7.05 10.15 -28.23
N ARG A 662 8.13 10.66 -28.87
CA ARG A 662 8.95 9.91 -29.81
C ARG A 662 9.72 8.79 -29.12
N PHE A 663 10.33 9.12 -27.95
CA PHE A 663 11.03 8.16 -27.10
C PHE A 663 10.05 7.10 -26.57
N THR A 664 8.89 7.51 -26.05
CA THR A 664 7.84 6.63 -25.54
C THR A 664 7.35 5.65 -26.62
N ALA A 665 7.08 6.15 -27.83
CA ALA A 665 6.65 5.31 -28.93
C ALA A 665 7.73 4.30 -29.38
N LEU A 666 9.01 4.73 -29.46
CA LEU A 666 10.13 3.86 -29.80
C LEU A 666 10.33 2.76 -28.77
N GLU A 667 10.26 3.10 -27.50
CA GLU A 667 10.41 2.15 -26.40
C GLU A 667 9.30 1.09 -26.42
N ALA A 668 8.05 1.53 -26.66
CA ALA A 668 6.90 0.65 -26.85
C ALA A 668 7.08 -0.32 -28.02
N ILE A 669 7.61 0.15 -29.14
CA ILE A 669 7.94 -0.68 -30.31
C ILE A 669 8.99 -1.74 -29.96
N ILE A 670 10.08 -1.33 -29.36
CA ILE A 670 11.20 -2.22 -29.01
C ILE A 670 10.75 -3.37 -28.11
N GLU A 671 9.83 -3.09 -27.22
CA GLU A 671 9.43 -4.06 -26.22
C GLU A 671 8.30 -4.97 -26.68
N HIS A 672 7.26 -4.40 -27.28
CA HIS A 672 6.03 -5.17 -27.57
C HIS A 672 6.03 -5.77 -28.96
N TYR A 673 6.89 -5.30 -29.87
CA TYR A 673 6.92 -5.76 -31.25
C TYR A 673 8.32 -6.20 -31.72
N PRO A 674 9.16 -6.86 -30.89
CA PRO A 674 10.54 -7.18 -31.23
C PRO A 674 10.65 -8.04 -32.50
N GLU A 675 9.68 -8.93 -32.74
CA GLU A 675 9.64 -9.82 -33.90
C GLU A 675 9.16 -9.14 -35.21
N ASN A 676 8.69 -7.88 -35.14
CA ASN A 676 8.20 -7.20 -36.33
C ASN A 676 9.35 -6.81 -37.25
N PRO A 677 9.30 -7.20 -38.56
CA PRO A 677 10.40 -6.97 -39.50
C PRO A 677 10.72 -5.49 -39.76
N GLY A 678 9.83 -4.57 -39.35
CA GLY A 678 10.02 -3.12 -39.45
C GLY A 678 10.92 -2.53 -38.35
N VAL A 679 11.17 -3.25 -37.24
CA VAL A 679 11.86 -2.72 -36.06
C VAL A 679 13.34 -2.47 -36.35
N VAL A 680 14.07 -3.44 -36.86
CA VAL A 680 15.51 -3.31 -37.13
C VAL A 680 15.83 -2.19 -38.13
N PRO A 681 15.11 -2.07 -39.27
CA PRO A 681 15.29 -0.92 -40.17
C PRO A 681 15.00 0.42 -39.50
N LEU A 682 13.95 0.52 -38.68
CA LEU A 682 13.62 1.73 -37.94
C LEU A 682 14.75 2.12 -36.97
N LEU A 683 15.23 1.19 -36.16
CA LEU A 683 16.34 1.41 -35.20
C LEU A 683 17.60 1.87 -35.89
N ARG A 684 17.96 1.27 -37.04
CA ARG A 684 19.16 1.67 -37.83
C ARG A 684 19.03 3.10 -38.36
N SER A 685 17.88 3.48 -38.84
CA SER A 685 17.61 4.84 -39.31
C SER A 685 17.73 5.85 -38.17
N LEU A 686 17.08 5.60 -37.05
CA LEU A 686 17.05 6.50 -35.90
C LEU A 686 18.43 6.63 -35.23
N ALA A 687 19.18 5.55 -35.10
CA ALA A 687 20.51 5.56 -34.50
C ALA A 687 21.52 6.46 -35.25
N VAL A 688 21.31 6.66 -36.54
CA VAL A 688 22.26 7.44 -37.42
C VAL A 688 21.80 8.89 -37.59
N SER A 689 20.49 9.12 -37.79
CA SER A 689 20.00 10.38 -38.35
C SER A 689 18.93 11.09 -37.53
N ASP A 690 18.53 10.56 -36.38
CA ASP A 690 17.51 11.23 -35.57
C ASP A 690 18.03 12.55 -34.97
N ALA A 691 17.18 13.57 -34.91
CA ALA A 691 17.52 14.87 -34.34
C ALA A 691 17.74 14.81 -32.82
N GLU A 692 16.93 13.97 -32.13
CA GLU A 692 16.94 13.85 -30.67
C GLU A 692 17.99 12.84 -30.17
N GLU A 693 18.88 13.28 -29.28
CA GLU A 693 19.96 12.45 -28.73
C GLU A 693 19.45 11.24 -27.97
N GLN A 694 18.36 11.40 -27.23
CA GLN A 694 17.75 10.32 -26.43
C GLN A 694 17.20 9.20 -27.31
N VAL A 695 16.55 9.55 -28.41
CA VAL A 695 16.03 8.59 -29.42
C VAL A 695 17.20 7.87 -30.09
N ARG A 696 18.27 8.61 -30.51
CA ARG A 696 19.48 7.99 -31.07
C ARG A 696 20.17 7.04 -30.10
N ALA A 697 20.27 7.45 -28.81
CA ALA A 697 20.90 6.64 -27.77
C ALA A 697 20.14 5.34 -27.50
N LEU A 698 18.83 5.41 -27.42
CA LEU A 698 17.94 4.26 -27.22
C LEU A 698 18.07 3.28 -28.41
N ALA A 699 17.94 3.77 -29.62
CA ALA A 699 18.07 2.97 -30.83
C ALA A 699 19.47 2.31 -30.95
N SER A 700 20.52 3.06 -30.69
CA SER A 700 21.90 2.56 -30.70
C SER A 700 22.20 1.54 -29.62
N ARG A 701 21.67 1.73 -28.41
CA ARG A 701 21.80 0.80 -27.29
C ARG A 701 21.11 -0.54 -27.63
N ARG A 702 19.92 -0.48 -28.20
CA ARG A 702 19.16 -1.68 -28.55
C ARG A 702 19.81 -2.47 -29.69
N LEU A 703 20.35 -1.80 -30.71
CA LEU A 703 21.08 -2.48 -31.77
C LEU A 703 22.36 -3.19 -31.31
N ARG A 704 22.96 -2.75 -30.20
CA ARG A 704 24.18 -3.36 -29.62
C ARG A 704 23.88 -4.56 -28.72
N SER A 705 22.70 -4.64 -28.13
CA SER A 705 22.27 -5.84 -27.41
C SER A 705 22.02 -6.93 -28.43
N GLN A 706 22.79 -8.03 -28.40
CA GLN A 706 22.84 -9.09 -29.44
C GLN A 706 21.58 -10.01 -29.46
N ASP A 707 20.46 -9.60 -28.96
CA ASP A 707 19.24 -10.38 -28.83
C ASP A 707 18.23 -10.13 -29.98
N TRP A 708 18.75 -10.11 -31.26
CA TRP A 708 17.91 -9.96 -32.45
C TRP A 708 18.03 -11.17 -33.39
#